data_b96852dba3635457a487ca7451d759bf
#
_entry.id   b96852dba3635457a487ca7451d759bf
#
_cell.length_a   1.000
_cell.length_b   1.000
_cell.length_c   1.000
_cell.angle_alpha   90.00
_cell.angle_beta   90.00
_cell.angle_gamma   90.00
#
_symmetry.space_group_name_H-M   'P 1'
#
loop_
_entity.id
_entity.type
_entity.pdbx_description
1 polymer ?
#
loop_
_entity_poly.entity_id
_entity_poly.type
_entity_poly.pdbx_seq_one_letter_code
_entity_poly.pdbx_strand_id
1 'polypeptide(L)'
;MKNTALNKILTAATTLLGLLSSCAKEPVENLVPDTQTKETVTIHLSAPATRTSLQDDKIVLWSEGDKVVINHTLYAVTVDPEDPAVATVENVEKADEYIALSVYQYRNGTGENQKWHFFMDFRDSYYYTCLPQSQPWSQNSFYKYANPIVAYSKDTNLSFTNLNAVIKVGLTGNGEKISAAKLLSNSSLAISGYIKISEGDIRDGNLSDYAIDTEIYRRWSYIDVTCPDDEIVLSATPVWFYFSVMPFSDESGFTFVVEDENGSIFSKTKTDAFSVSRGEIKEMEPLEYKSFKKIEMIAGEPSPISVSVNAKAETAATVRYVAVLAAAWDDLMGSSDWTEQTLAEAILNSYECQYSRGGDFVMNFTDAYNRKGHAMAIAAETSYKIIAQYSAGNMGVGNCSVFDVTTSAATGEAPAIDVSITSTEYDKIHSLLKTNAAVVSACLFTKTEYESRISSGNTDAGLIKEYGFSLSDEEIARAKADGCELIWSGLVPFTDYVVLVAATSATGMETIGKKNIKTDFYIFNPATTVLETVSTKATFTTDLFLAFDGLDLTLSPVTLKKVPGMDVFVLEDIFKGNEKLAELGYQDEAGTFLTIIDARNRNAVEIRFDVNRFGIKQPQFLGFNRDFSFGCHVTYYTGDSVEDYPLGVYDAKENTITVGSLVFGNTSQVYDKGCKCTLTWPKSQSISTEDFSKTQSNW
;
A
#
# COMPACT_ATOMS: atom_id res chain seq x y z
N MET A 1 11.73 -3.99 18.16
CA MET A 1 10.48 -3.34 17.68
C MET A 1 10.35 -3.62 16.19
N LYS A 2 9.27 -4.29 15.78
CA LYS A 2 9.13 -4.96 14.49
C LYS A 2 8.68 -4.01 13.39
N ASN A 3 9.48 -3.91 12.37
CA ASN A 3 9.25 -3.61 10.94
C ASN A 3 7.90 -2.99 10.51
N THR A 4 7.92 -1.69 10.19
CA THR A 4 6.77 -0.97 9.62
C THR A 4 6.80 -0.89 8.08
N ALA A 5 7.90 -1.18 7.44
CA ALA A 5 8.01 -1.19 5.97
C ALA A 5 7.67 -2.57 5.36
N LEU A 6 8.05 -3.66 6.04
CA LEU A 6 7.69 -5.02 5.62
C LEU A 6 6.20 -5.32 5.83
N ASN A 7 5.53 -4.63 6.77
CA ASN A 7 4.10 -4.79 7.02
C ASN A 7 3.19 -4.30 5.88
N LYS A 8 3.66 -3.50 4.96
CA LYS A 8 2.84 -3.09 3.79
C LYS A 8 2.79 -4.16 2.70
N ILE A 9 3.75 -5.05 2.64
CA ILE A 9 3.77 -6.18 1.70
C ILE A 9 3.10 -7.41 2.34
N LEU A 10 3.22 -7.61 3.64
CA LEU A 10 2.61 -8.76 4.34
C LEU A 10 1.14 -8.56 4.72
N THR A 11 0.64 -7.31 4.80
CA THR A 11 -0.76 -7.02 5.18
C THR A 11 -1.76 -7.36 4.07
N ALA A 12 -1.31 -7.67 2.88
CA ALA A 12 -2.18 -8.12 1.80
C ALA A 12 -2.48 -9.64 1.84
N ALA A 13 -1.75 -10.43 2.65
CA ALA A 13 -1.85 -11.88 2.62
C ALA A 13 -2.40 -12.54 3.91
N THR A 14 -2.55 -11.83 5.03
CA THR A 14 -2.85 -12.50 6.32
C THR A 14 -4.01 -11.94 7.15
N THR A 15 -4.90 -11.11 6.59
CA THR A 15 -6.05 -10.58 7.33
C THR A 15 -7.36 -11.30 6.99
N LEU A 16 -7.32 -12.59 6.73
CA LEU A 16 -8.54 -13.37 6.42
C LEU A 16 -8.71 -14.62 7.28
N LEU A 17 -8.47 -14.55 8.59
CA LEU A 17 -8.92 -15.62 9.50
C LEU A 17 -9.30 -15.05 10.87
N GLY A 18 -10.58 -14.98 11.10
CA GLY A 18 -11.13 -14.88 12.44
C GLY A 18 -12.23 -13.84 12.60
N LEU A 19 -13.45 -14.21 12.34
CA LEU A 19 -14.68 -13.75 13.03
C LEU A 19 -15.88 -14.52 12.48
N LEU A 20 -16.14 -15.67 13.06
CA LEU A 20 -17.46 -16.31 13.01
C LEU A 20 -17.87 -16.62 14.43
N SER A 21 -18.76 -15.83 14.97
CA SER A 21 -19.85 -16.28 15.84
C SER A 21 -20.50 -15.10 16.55
N SER A 22 -21.71 -14.81 16.23
CA SER A 22 -22.81 -14.57 17.16
C SER A 22 -24.00 -13.96 16.42
N CYS A 23 -24.95 -14.78 16.06
CA CYS A 23 -26.31 -14.32 15.76
C CYS A 23 -27.15 -14.44 17.03
N ALA A 24 -27.51 -13.31 17.64
CA ALA A 24 -28.63 -13.22 18.55
C ALA A 24 -29.83 -12.67 17.77
N LYS A 25 -30.93 -13.43 17.76
CA LYS A 25 -32.23 -13.04 17.18
C LYS A 25 -32.92 -12.06 18.13
N GLU A 26 -33.26 -10.88 17.67
CA GLU A 26 -34.36 -10.07 18.25
C GLU A 26 -35.68 -10.39 17.54
N PRO A 27 -36.83 -10.33 18.25
CA PRO A 27 -38.10 -10.68 17.67
C PRO A 27 -38.65 -9.53 16.79
N VAL A 28 -38.89 -9.86 15.53
CA VAL A 28 -39.54 -8.96 14.56
C VAL A 28 -41.01 -8.90 14.87
N GLU A 29 -41.53 -7.70 15.15
CA GLU A 29 -42.97 -7.44 15.16
C GLU A 29 -43.60 -7.75 13.80
N ASN A 30 -44.74 -8.43 13.86
CA ASN A 30 -45.54 -8.84 12.70
C ASN A 30 -46.02 -7.62 11.89
N LEU A 31 -45.26 -7.25 10.87
CA LEU A 31 -45.83 -6.54 9.73
C LEU A 31 -46.47 -7.61 8.81
N VAL A 32 -47.77 -7.49 8.65
CA VAL A 32 -48.54 -8.31 7.68
C VAL A 32 -47.91 -8.06 6.30
N PRO A 33 -47.42 -9.08 5.58
CA PRO A 33 -46.93 -8.86 4.23
C PRO A 33 -48.14 -8.52 3.34
N ASP A 34 -48.03 -7.37 2.67
CA ASP A 34 -48.89 -7.09 1.52
C ASP A 34 -48.48 -8.06 0.42
N THR A 35 -49.16 -9.22 0.38
CA THR A 35 -48.97 -10.23 -0.65
C THR A 35 -49.70 -9.82 -1.92
N GLN A 36 -49.21 -8.75 -2.58
CA GLN A 36 -49.40 -8.67 -4.02
C GLN A 36 -48.46 -9.73 -4.63
N THR A 37 -49.01 -10.84 -5.06
CA THR A 37 -48.30 -11.84 -5.89
C THR A 37 -47.85 -11.11 -7.16
N LYS A 38 -46.56 -10.72 -7.22
CA LYS A 38 -45.98 -10.13 -8.44
C LYS A 38 -46.11 -11.15 -9.56
N GLU A 39 -46.62 -10.71 -10.70
CA GLU A 39 -46.70 -11.54 -11.89
C GLU A 39 -45.28 -11.88 -12.36
N THR A 40 -44.99 -13.14 -12.61
CA THR A 40 -43.70 -13.61 -13.10
C THR A 40 -43.81 -14.19 -14.48
N VAL A 41 -42.71 -14.14 -15.23
CA VAL A 41 -42.59 -14.64 -16.60
C VAL A 41 -41.36 -15.52 -16.75
N THR A 42 -41.32 -16.31 -17.80
CA THR A 42 -40.11 -17.01 -18.24
C THR A 42 -39.42 -16.18 -19.31
N ILE A 43 -38.12 -15.96 -19.14
CA ILE A 43 -37.26 -15.26 -20.08
C ILE A 43 -36.49 -16.29 -20.90
N HIS A 44 -36.46 -16.11 -22.21
CA HIS A 44 -35.68 -16.93 -23.14
C HIS A 44 -34.37 -16.20 -23.46
N LEU A 45 -33.25 -16.90 -23.32
CA LEU A 45 -31.91 -16.38 -23.53
C LEU A 45 -31.31 -17.01 -24.80
N SER A 46 -30.76 -16.19 -25.67
CA SER A 46 -29.95 -16.63 -26.81
C SER A 46 -28.49 -16.16 -26.63
N ALA A 47 -27.55 -17.09 -26.71
CA ALA A 47 -26.12 -16.79 -26.63
C ALA A 47 -25.70 -15.86 -27.79
N PRO A 48 -24.63 -15.05 -27.61
CA PRO A 48 -24.17 -14.15 -28.65
C PRO A 48 -23.70 -14.91 -29.89
N ALA A 49 -24.15 -14.48 -31.07
CA ALA A 49 -23.57 -14.93 -32.32
C ALA A 49 -22.19 -14.29 -32.49
N THR A 50 -21.12 -15.05 -32.40
CA THR A 50 -19.77 -14.55 -32.74
C THR A 50 -19.64 -14.35 -34.22
N ARG A 51 -19.11 -13.20 -34.67
CA ARG A 51 -18.99 -12.85 -36.11
C ARG A 51 -17.91 -13.62 -36.88
N THR A 52 -17.15 -14.49 -36.26
CA THR A 52 -16.13 -15.30 -36.92
C THR A 52 -16.48 -16.77 -36.79
N SER A 53 -16.82 -17.38 -37.91
CA SER A 53 -16.87 -18.84 -38.02
C SER A 53 -15.48 -19.41 -37.82
N LEU A 54 -15.18 -19.87 -36.57
CA LEU A 54 -14.18 -20.90 -36.43
C LEU A 54 -14.76 -22.13 -37.11
N GLN A 55 -14.01 -22.74 -38.04
CA GLN A 55 -14.34 -24.09 -38.54
C GLN A 55 -14.32 -25.02 -37.34
N ASP A 56 -15.46 -25.41 -36.87
CA ASP A 56 -15.89 -26.25 -35.77
C ASP A 56 -16.66 -25.46 -34.70
N ASP A 57 -17.84 -24.95 -35.06
CA ASP A 57 -19.02 -24.62 -34.23
C ASP A 57 -18.76 -24.23 -32.77
N LYS A 58 -17.91 -23.24 -32.47
CA LYS A 58 -17.71 -22.83 -31.09
C LYS A 58 -18.41 -21.51 -30.78
N ILE A 59 -19.70 -21.63 -30.66
CA ILE A 59 -20.58 -20.68 -30.00
C ILE A 59 -20.26 -20.69 -28.51
N VAL A 60 -20.30 -19.55 -27.86
CA VAL A 60 -20.32 -19.50 -26.38
C VAL A 60 -21.63 -20.13 -25.94
N LEU A 61 -21.56 -21.29 -25.31
CA LEU A 61 -22.72 -22.04 -24.89
C LEU A 61 -23.05 -21.77 -23.42
N TRP A 62 -24.32 -21.75 -23.10
CA TRP A 62 -24.77 -21.77 -21.72
C TRP A 62 -24.37 -23.08 -21.06
N SER A 63 -24.06 -23.03 -19.80
CA SER A 63 -23.82 -24.20 -18.95
C SER A 63 -24.81 -24.22 -17.81
N GLU A 64 -25.26 -25.42 -17.43
CA GLU A 64 -26.14 -25.57 -16.28
C GLU A 64 -25.49 -24.95 -15.02
N GLY A 65 -26.26 -24.13 -14.32
CA GLY A 65 -25.80 -23.39 -13.16
C GLY A 65 -25.16 -22.03 -13.45
N ASP A 66 -25.01 -21.63 -14.71
CA ASP A 66 -24.63 -20.25 -15.06
C ASP A 66 -25.60 -19.25 -14.42
N LYS A 67 -25.14 -18.05 -14.16
CA LYS A 67 -25.93 -17.01 -13.52
C LYS A 67 -26.04 -15.79 -14.45
N VAL A 68 -27.20 -15.19 -14.43
CA VAL A 68 -27.50 -13.95 -15.14
C VAL A 68 -28.24 -13.00 -14.21
N VAL A 69 -27.93 -11.72 -14.29
CA VAL A 69 -28.73 -10.68 -13.66
C VAL A 69 -29.72 -10.15 -14.66
N ILE A 70 -31.00 -10.10 -14.26
CA ILE A 70 -32.07 -9.48 -15.05
C ILE A 70 -32.72 -8.42 -14.17
N ASN A 71 -32.76 -7.18 -14.62
CA ASN A 71 -33.31 -6.04 -13.88
C ASN A 71 -32.87 -6.04 -12.40
N HIS A 72 -31.55 -6.10 -12.15
CA HIS A 72 -30.88 -6.07 -10.84
C HIS A 72 -31.06 -7.33 -9.97
N THR A 73 -31.74 -8.36 -10.46
CA THR A 73 -31.96 -9.60 -9.70
C THR A 73 -31.18 -10.75 -10.32
N LEU A 74 -30.48 -11.52 -9.47
CA LEU A 74 -29.67 -12.68 -9.87
C LEU A 74 -30.54 -13.93 -10.04
N TYR A 75 -30.42 -14.57 -11.20
CA TYR A 75 -31.14 -15.80 -11.56
C TYR A 75 -30.19 -16.92 -11.96
N ALA A 76 -30.60 -18.14 -11.78
CA ALA A 76 -29.98 -19.33 -12.36
C ALA A 76 -30.51 -19.56 -13.77
N VAL A 77 -29.64 -20.02 -14.65
CA VAL A 77 -29.95 -20.35 -16.04
C VAL A 77 -30.25 -21.85 -16.12
N THR A 78 -31.31 -22.22 -16.84
CA THR A 78 -31.62 -23.59 -17.25
C THR A 78 -31.34 -23.72 -18.73
N VAL A 79 -30.44 -24.63 -19.10
CA VAL A 79 -29.95 -24.79 -20.48
C VAL A 79 -30.88 -25.73 -21.26
N ASP A 80 -31.13 -25.42 -22.53
CA ASP A 80 -31.79 -26.35 -23.42
C ASP A 80 -30.84 -27.53 -23.73
N PRO A 81 -31.21 -28.77 -23.39
CA PRO A 81 -30.35 -29.92 -23.60
C PRO A 81 -30.13 -30.27 -25.10
N GLU A 82 -30.98 -29.80 -25.99
CA GLU A 82 -30.88 -30.04 -27.43
C GLU A 82 -30.08 -28.91 -28.14
N ASP A 83 -30.16 -27.69 -27.59
CA ASP A 83 -29.43 -26.53 -28.11
C ASP A 83 -28.84 -25.71 -26.98
N PRO A 84 -27.58 -25.95 -26.56
CA PRO A 84 -26.92 -25.19 -25.47
C PRO A 84 -26.67 -23.69 -25.79
N ALA A 85 -26.94 -23.22 -26.99
CA ALA A 85 -26.95 -21.80 -27.31
C ALA A 85 -28.21 -21.08 -26.79
N VAL A 86 -29.23 -21.86 -26.42
CA VAL A 86 -30.50 -21.37 -25.90
C VAL A 86 -30.65 -21.78 -24.43
N ALA A 87 -31.21 -20.91 -23.63
CA ALA A 87 -31.50 -21.18 -22.24
C ALA A 87 -32.74 -20.43 -21.76
N THR A 88 -33.22 -20.76 -20.56
CA THR A 88 -34.36 -20.08 -19.94
C THR A 88 -34.04 -19.65 -18.52
N VAL A 89 -34.77 -18.63 -18.07
CA VAL A 89 -34.80 -18.19 -16.69
C VAL A 89 -36.27 -18.10 -16.26
N GLU A 90 -36.63 -18.88 -15.25
CA GLU A 90 -37.99 -18.90 -14.74
C GLU A 90 -38.19 -17.93 -13.58
N ASN A 91 -39.46 -17.58 -13.34
CA ASN A 91 -39.89 -16.73 -12.21
C ASN A 91 -39.27 -15.34 -12.19
N VAL A 92 -38.98 -14.77 -13.35
CA VAL A 92 -38.53 -13.38 -13.45
C VAL A 92 -39.73 -12.45 -13.25
N GLU A 93 -39.57 -11.41 -12.44
CA GLU A 93 -40.60 -10.38 -12.24
C GLU A 93 -40.98 -9.75 -13.58
N LYS A 94 -42.26 -9.70 -13.89
CA LYS A 94 -42.76 -9.08 -15.13
C LYS A 94 -42.48 -7.59 -15.15
N ALA A 95 -41.85 -7.11 -16.23
CA ALA A 95 -41.54 -5.72 -16.46
C ALA A 95 -41.84 -5.31 -17.90
N ASP A 96 -41.86 -4.00 -18.17
CA ASP A 96 -42.07 -3.47 -19.52
C ASP A 96 -40.80 -3.63 -20.40
N GLU A 97 -39.67 -3.83 -19.76
CA GLU A 97 -38.36 -4.04 -20.42
C GLU A 97 -37.45 -4.89 -19.52
N TYR A 98 -36.49 -5.54 -20.14
CA TYR A 98 -35.52 -6.41 -19.48
C TYR A 98 -34.12 -6.05 -19.93
N ILE A 99 -33.25 -5.74 -18.95
CA ILE A 99 -31.81 -5.61 -19.13
C ILE A 99 -31.15 -6.79 -18.45
N ALA A 100 -30.30 -7.49 -19.16
CA ALA A 100 -29.58 -8.63 -18.61
C ALA A 100 -28.07 -8.53 -18.81
N LEU A 101 -27.33 -9.03 -17.82
CA LEU A 101 -25.86 -9.08 -17.81
C LEU A 101 -25.39 -10.41 -17.27
N SER A 102 -24.39 -11.04 -17.91
CA SER A 102 -23.71 -12.19 -17.35
C SER A 102 -22.86 -11.81 -16.15
N VAL A 103 -22.78 -12.69 -15.18
CA VAL A 103 -22.06 -12.45 -13.92
C VAL A 103 -20.70 -13.11 -13.97
N TYR A 104 -19.64 -12.35 -13.65
CA TYR A 104 -18.33 -12.93 -13.43
C TYR A 104 -18.36 -13.83 -12.21
N GLN A 105 -17.95 -15.08 -12.37
CA GLN A 105 -17.92 -16.07 -11.32
C GLN A 105 -16.46 -16.42 -10.99
N TYR A 106 -16.10 -16.38 -9.73
CA TYR A 106 -14.78 -16.78 -9.27
C TYR A 106 -14.87 -17.62 -8.00
N ARG A 107 -13.86 -18.45 -7.78
CA ARG A 107 -13.72 -19.22 -6.54
C ARG A 107 -12.78 -18.52 -5.58
N ASN A 108 -13.21 -18.41 -4.32
CA ASN A 108 -12.37 -17.92 -3.23
C ASN A 108 -12.24 -19.01 -2.16
N GLY A 109 -11.05 -19.09 -1.53
CA GLY A 109 -10.71 -20.11 -0.55
C GLY A 109 -9.84 -21.23 -1.12
N THR A 110 -9.34 -22.11 -0.26
CA THR A 110 -8.48 -23.26 -0.60
C THR A 110 -9.11 -24.58 -0.14
N GLY A 111 -8.90 -25.66 -0.90
CA GLY A 111 -9.39 -27.00 -0.57
C GLY A 111 -10.92 -27.08 -0.48
N GLU A 112 -11.43 -27.80 0.53
CA GLU A 112 -12.87 -28.03 0.72
C GLU A 112 -13.67 -26.77 1.10
N ASN A 113 -12.99 -25.67 1.46
CA ASN A 113 -13.60 -24.40 1.82
C ASN A 113 -13.78 -23.45 0.62
N GLN A 114 -13.57 -23.90 -0.60
CA GLN A 114 -13.79 -23.09 -1.79
C GLN A 114 -15.27 -22.75 -1.94
N LYS A 115 -15.59 -21.45 -2.05
CA LYS A 115 -16.94 -20.96 -2.32
C LYS A 115 -16.95 -20.19 -3.64
N TRP A 116 -18.05 -20.36 -4.38
CA TRP A 116 -18.30 -19.54 -5.55
C TRP A 116 -18.78 -18.15 -5.12
N HIS A 117 -18.16 -17.14 -5.68
CA HIS A 117 -18.54 -15.75 -5.55
C HIS A 117 -18.94 -15.20 -6.92
N PHE A 118 -19.86 -14.27 -6.91
CA PHE A 118 -20.36 -13.62 -8.12
C PHE A 118 -20.02 -12.15 -8.04
N PHE A 119 -19.41 -11.62 -9.10
CA PHE A 119 -19.20 -10.18 -9.21
C PHE A 119 -20.27 -9.59 -10.13
N MET A 120 -21.09 -8.77 -9.56
CA MET A 120 -21.98 -7.84 -10.23
C MET A 120 -22.35 -6.77 -9.22
N ASP A 121 -22.28 -5.54 -9.63
CA ASP A 121 -22.73 -4.40 -8.83
C ASP A 121 -23.59 -3.49 -9.71
N PHE A 122 -24.49 -2.77 -9.09
CA PHE A 122 -25.33 -1.77 -9.74
C PHE A 122 -25.36 -0.52 -8.87
N ARG A 123 -24.90 0.60 -9.42
CA ARG A 123 -24.88 1.90 -8.73
C ARG A 123 -25.17 3.01 -9.72
N ASP A 124 -25.94 3.99 -9.31
CA ASP A 124 -26.15 5.22 -10.07
C ASP A 124 -26.51 5.01 -11.55
N SER A 125 -27.37 4.01 -11.86
CA SER A 125 -27.76 3.62 -13.22
C SER A 125 -26.63 2.99 -14.06
N TYR A 126 -25.61 2.40 -13.42
CA TYR A 126 -24.55 1.64 -14.07
C TYR A 126 -24.52 0.21 -13.60
N TYR A 127 -24.31 -0.70 -14.55
CA TYR A 127 -23.93 -2.08 -14.28
C TYR A 127 -22.42 -2.22 -14.29
N TYR A 128 -21.92 -3.04 -13.38
CA TYR A 128 -20.51 -3.39 -13.27
C TYR A 128 -20.35 -4.90 -13.42
N THR A 129 -19.40 -5.30 -14.23
CA THR A 129 -18.93 -6.68 -14.37
C THR A 129 -17.42 -6.70 -14.44
N CYS A 130 -16.80 -7.87 -14.60
CA CYS A 130 -15.36 -8.00 -14.64
C CYS A 130 -14.91 -8.87 -15.81
N LEU A 131 -13.94 -8.41 -16.55
CA LEU A 131 -13.12 -9.24 -17.41
C LEU A 131 -11.84 -9.61 -16.66
N PRO A 132 -11.68 -10.88 -16.21
CA PRO A 132 -10.60 -11.25 -15.30
C PRO A 132 -9.23 -11.16 -15.98
N GLN A 133 -8.23 -10.76 -15.18
CA GLN A 133 -6.84 -10.79 -15.58
C GLN A 133 -6.31 -12.24 -15.72
N SER A 134 -6.65 -13.09 -14.76
CA SER A 134 -6.26 -14.51 -14.77
C SER A 134 -7.35 -15.33 -15.42
N GLN A 135 -6.99 -16.01 -16.49
CA GLN A 135 -7.90 -16.82 -17.32
C GLN A 135 -7.30 -18.22 -17.44
N PRO A 136 -7.80 -19.23 -16.70
CA PRO A 136 -7.35 -20.60 -16.88
C PRO A 136 -7.43 -21.04 -18.33
N TRP A 137 -6.42 -21.75 -18.81
CA TRP A 137 -6.40 -22.30 -20.16
C TRP A 137 -7.60 -23.22 -20.40
N SER A 138 -8.19 -23.11 -21.57
CA SER A 138 -9.31 -23.96 -22.01
C SER A 138 -9.00 -24.51 -23.38
N GLN A 139 -9.15 -25.83 -23.56
CA GLN A 139 -8.87 -26.46 -24.84
C GLN A 139 -9.76 -25.91 -25.92
N ASN A 140 -9.13 -25.34 -26.96
CA ASN A 140 -9.79 -24.76 -28.12
C ASN A 140 -10.83 -23.65 -27.83
N SER A 141 -10.74 -22.98 -26.68
CA SER A 141 -11.65 -21.91 -26.29
C SER A 141 -10.96 -20.95 -25.32
N PHE A 142 -11.61 -19.84 -25.00
CA PHE A 142 -11.24 -18.97 -23.88
C PHE A 142 -11.92 -19.42 -22.59
N TYR A 143 -11.46 -18.90 -21.47
CA TYR A 143 -12.05 -19.17 -20.16
C TYR A 143 -13.50 -18.72 -20.12
N LYS A 144 -14.43 -19.63 -19.87
CA LYS A 144 -15.88 -19.40 -19.98
C LYS A 144 -16.40 -18.20 -19.16
N TYR A 145 -15.79 -17.93 -18.00
CA TYR A 145 -16.16 -16.80 -17.16
C TYR A 145 -15.45 -15.47 -17.54
N ALA A 146 -14.64 -15.49 -18.57
CA ALA A 146 -14.06 -14.30 -19.16
C ALA A 146 -14.87 -13.82 -20.39
N ASN A 147 -16.17 -13.99 -20.37
CA ASN A 147 -17.07 -13.59 -21.45
C ASN A 147 -18.21 -12.71 -20.90
N PRO A 148 -17.95 -11.44 -20.59
CA PRO A 148 -19.01 -10.52 -20.22
C PRO A 148 -19.95 -10.30 -21.41
N ILE A 149 -21.23 -10.59 -21.21
CA ILE A 149 -22.29 -10.42 -22.22
C ILE A 149 -23.46 -9.64 -21.64
N VAL A 150 -24.13 -8.87 -22.50
CA VAL A 150 -25.26 -8.01 -22.13
C VAL A 150 -26.40 -8.18 -23.12
N ALA A 151 -27.65 -8.03 -22.67
CA ALA A 151 -28.83 -8.03 -23.51
C ALA A 151 -29.86 -6.99 -23.05
N TYR A 152 -30.67 -6.53 -23.99
CA TYR A 152 -31.85 -5.69 -23.76
C TYR A 152 -33.00 -6.14 -24.63
N SER A 153 -34.21 -6.18 -24.10
CA SER A 153 -35.43 -6.41 -24.83
C SER A 153 -36.64 -5.79 -24.15
N LYS A 154 -37.68 -5.47 -24.92
CA LYS A 154 -39.02 -5.13 -24.44
C LYS A 154 -39.96 -6.34 -24.37
N ASP A 155 -39.48 -7.48 -24.75
CA ASP A 155 -40.24 -8.76 -24.63
C ASP A 155 -39.38 -9.79 -23.86
N THR A 156 -39.90 -11.00 -23.72
CA THR A 156 -39.29 -12.08 -22.97
C THR A 156 -38.14 -12.80 -23.69
N ASN A 157 -37.69 -12.32 -24.84
CA ASN A 157 -36.59 -12.89 -25.61
C ASN A 157 -35.35 -11.99 -25.54
N LEU A 158 -34.30 -12.43 -24.88
CA LEU A 158 -33.06 -11.71 -24.72
C LEU A 158 -31.95 -12.30 -25.60
N SER A 159 -31.52 -11.54 -26.58
CA SER A 159 -30.37 -11.87 -27.42
C SER A 159 -29.14 -11.17 -26.86
N PHE A 160 -28.17 -11.94 -26.39
CA PHE A 160 -26.95 -11.40 -25.78
C PHE A 160 -25.94 -10.93 -26.82
N THR A 161 -25.13 -9.96 -26.42
CA THR A 161 -24.03 -9.39 -27.20
C THR A 161 -22.77 -9.41 -26.33
N ASN A 162 -21.63 -9.82 -26.90
CA ASN A 162 -20.35 -9.80 -26.20
C ASN A 162 -19.89 -8.37 -25.91
N LEU A 163 -19.30 -8.16 -24.74
CA LEU A 163 -18.57 -6.93 -24.39
C LEU A 163 -17.07 -7.05 -24.61
N ASN A 164 -16.53 -8.25 -24.74
CA ASN A 164 -15.13 -8.56 -24.98
C ASN A 164 -14.81 -8.79 -26.46
N ALA A 165 -13.52 -8.94 -26.72
CA ALA A 165 -12.93 -9.51 -27.94
C ALA A 165 -12.04 -10.68 -27.55
N VAL A 166 -11.54 -11.45 -28.51
CA VAL A 166 -10.62 -12.56 -28.26
C VAL A 166 -9.41 -12.44 -29.19
N ILE A 167 -8.22 -12.58 -28.62
CA ILE A 167 -6.97 -12.74 -29.39
C ILE A 167 -6.55 -14.20 -29.27
N LYS A 168 -6.36 -14.86 -30.41
CA LYS A 168 -5.99 -16.26 -30.52
C LYS A 168 -4.56 -16.38 -31.04
N VAL A 169 -3.66 -16.97 -30.25
CA VAL A 169 -2.26 -17.15 -30.60
C VAL A 169 -1.92 -18.64 -30.61
N GLY A 170 -1.42 -19.12 -31.74
CA GLY A 170 -0.96 -20.51 -31.92
C GLY A 170 0.52 -20.65 -31.53
N LEU A 171 0.88 -21.77 -30.89
CA LEU A 171 2.24 -22.10 -30.55
C LEU A 171 2.58 -23.52 -30.97
N THR A 172 3.66 -23.68 -31.73
CA THR A 172 4.24 -24.98 -32.08
C THR A 172 5.55 -25.21 -31.37
N GLY A 173 5.99 -26.46 -31.22
CA GLY A 173 7.24 -26.80 -30.59
C GLY A 173 7.59 -28.31 -30.76
N ASN A 174 8.42 -28.82 -29.87
CA ASN A 174 8.95 -30.19 -29.95
C ASN A 174 9.00 -30.88 -28.58
N GLY A 175 7.87 -30.93 -27.89
CA GLY A 175 7.75 -31.62 -26.58
C GLY A 175 7.87 -30.72 -25.36
N GLU A 176 8.00 -29.41 -25.53
CA GLU A 176 8.03 -28.47 -24.41
C GLU A 176 6.66 -28.44 -23.74
N LYS A 177 6.68 -28.38 -22.41
CA LYS A 177 5.48 -28.28 -21.59
C LYS A 177 5.27 -26.84 -21.12
N ILE A 178 4.11 -26.30 -21.40
CA ILE A 178 3.80 -24.90 -21.13
C ILE A 178 3.02 -24.77 -19.82
N SER A 179 3.55 -23.96 -18.91
CA SER A 179 2.95 -23.64 -17.60
C SER A 179 2.10 -22.40 -17.59
N ALA A 180 2.45 -21.40 -18.43
CA ALA A 180 1.70 -20.15 -18.51
C ALA A 180 1.88 -19.45 -19.86
N ALA A 181 0.88 -18.64 -20.24
CA ALA A 181 0.99 -17.71 -21.34
C ALA A 181 0.43 -16.34 -20.95
N LYS A 182 1.05 -15.26 -21.43
CA LYS A 182 0.65 -13.88 -21.11
C LYS A 182 0.49 -13.07 -22.38
N LEU A 183 -0.47 -12.16 -22.37
CA LEU A 183 -0.63 -11.12 -23.38
C LEU A 183 -0.56 -9.76 -22.70
N LEU A 184 0.34 -8.89 -23.14
CA LEU A 184 0.57 -7.57 -22.56
C LEU A 184 0.40 -6.47 -23.60
N SER A 185 -0.31 -5.38 -23.26
CA SER A 185 -0.30 -4.14 -24.05
C SER A 185 1.06 -3.45 -23.91
N ASN A 186 1.67 -3.05 -25.03
CA ASN A 186 2.98 -2.40 -25.02
C ASN A 186 2.93 -0.94 -24.52
N SER A 187 1.77 -0.28 -24.60
CA SER A 187 1.54 1.08 -24.08
C SER A 187 1.01 1.10 -22.64
N SER A 188 0.91 -0.06 -22.01
CA SER A 188 0.25 -0.21 -20.68
C SER A 188 -1.24 0.13 -20.69
N LEU A 189 -1.88 0.08 -21.87
CA LEU A 189 -3.32 0.22 -21.99
C LEU A 189 -4.02 -0.92 -21.22
N ALA A 190 -5.06 -0.59 -20.48
CA ALA A 190 -5.83 -1.60 -19.77
C ALA A 190 -6.63 -2.46 -20.77
N ILE A 191 -6.39 -3.77 -20.76
CA ILE A 191 -7.05 -4.76 -21.64
C ILE A 191 -7.92 -5.75 -20.87
N SER A 192 -7.91 -5.67 -19.54
CA SER A 192 -8.79 -6.42 -18.63
C SER A 192 -9.10 -5.58 -17.38
N GLY A 193 -10.15 -5.93 -16.65
CA GLY A 193 -10.55 -5.20 -15.45
C GLY A 193 -12.05 -5.10 -15.25
N TYR A 194 -12.46 -4.18 -14.39
CA TYR A 194 -13.86 -3.89 -14.14
C TYR A 194 -14.46 -3.10 -15.31
N ILE A 195 -15.60 -3.56 -15.79
CA ILE A 195 -16.36 -2.95 -16.90
C ILE A 195 -17.52 -2.19 -16.27
N LYS A 196 -17.64 -0.91 -16.59
CA LYS A 196 -18.76 -0.03 -16.23
C LYS A 196 -19.57 0.28 -17.50
N ILE A 197 -20.87 0.02 -17.47
CA ILE A 197 -21.77 0.27 -18.58
C ILE A 197 -23.09 0.86 -18.09
N SER A 198 -23.56 1.94 -18.69
CA SER A 198 -24.83 2.55 -18.29
C SER A 198 -26.04 1.77 -18.80
N GLU A 199 -27.15 1.83 -18.06
CA GLU A 199 -28.42 1.30 -18.55
C GLU A 199 -28.85 1.95 -19.86
N GLY A 200 -28.61 3.25 -20.02
CA GLY A 200 -28.92 4.00 -21.23
C GLY A 200 -28.21 3.41 -22.43
N ASP A 201 -26.89 3.20 -22.34
CA ASP A 201 -26.09 2.64 -23.43
C ASP A 201 -26.52 1.22 -23.80
N ILE A 202 -26.94 0.42 -22.79
CA ILE A 202 -27.48 -0.92 -23.05
C ILE A 202 -28.82 -0.84 -23.80
N ARG A 203 -29.73 0.05 -23.38
CA ARG A 203 -31.04 0.26 -24.04
C ARG A 203 -30.91 0.75 -25.49
N ASP A 204 -29.99 1.68 -25.69
CA ASP A 204 -29.78 2.30 -26.98
C ASP A 204 -28.92 1.46 -27.92
N GLY A 205 -28.36 0.35 -27.41
CA GLY A 205 -27.43 -0.52 -28.14
C GLY A 205 -26.08 0.17 -28.41
N ASN A 206 -25.80 1.28 -27.73
CA ASN A 206 -24.56 2.02 -27.85
C ASN A 206 -23.45 1.38 -27.01
N LEU A 207 -23.10 0.15 -27.40
CA LEU A 207 -22.10 -0.66 -26.68
C LEU A 207 -20.65 -0.30 -27.08
N SER A 208 -20.40 0.83 -27.72
CA SER A 208 -19.05 1.34 -28.00
C SER A 208 -18.46 2.17 -26.87
N ASP A 209 -19.31 2.71 -25.98
CA ASP A 209 -18.92 3.72 -24.99
C ASP A 209 -18.71 3.15 -23.57
N TYR A 210 -18.86 1.83 -23.40
CA TYR A 210 -18.46 1.22 -22.13
C TYR A 210 -16.93 1.22 -22.00
N ALA A 211 -16.46 1.40 -20.78
CA ALA A 211 -15.04 1.51 -20.48
C ALA A 211 -14.63 0.64 -19.28
N ILE A 212 -13.35 0.35 -19.19
CA ILE A 212 -12.78 -0.11 -17.92
C ILE A 212 -12.93 1.02 -16.91
N ASP A 213 -13.58 0.72 -15.77
CA ASP A 213 -13.77 1.72 -14.72
C ASP A 213 -12.41 2.20 -14.18
N THR A 214 -12.13 3.48 -14.37
CA THR A 214 -10.89 4.11 -13.92
C THR A 214 -10.93 4.53 -12.46
N GLU A 215 -12.11 4.57 -11.84
CA GLU A 215 -12.29 4.94 -10.44
C GLU A 215 -12.07 3.73 -9.49
N ILE A 216 -12.23 2.51 -10.01
CA ILE A 216 -11.94 1.28 -9.28
C ILE A 216 -10.52 0.82 -9.65
N TYR A 217 -9.64 0.66 -8.66
CA TYR A 217 -8.20 0.36 -8.80
C TYR A 217 -7.85 -1.00 -9.46
N ARG A 218 -8.80 -1.70 -10.08
CA ARG A 218 -8.60 -3.03 -10.65
C ARG A 218 -8.71 -2.99 -12.18
N ARG A 219 -7.63 -2.53 -12.80
CA ARG A 219 -7.42 -2.54 -14.25
C ARG A 219 -6.03 -3.09 -14.54
N TRP A 220 -5.92 -3.92 -15.56
CA TRP A 220 -4.66 -4.55 -15.91
C TRP A 220 -4.36 -4.40 -17.38
N SER A 221 -3.11 -4.11 -17.69
CA SER A 221 -2.60 -4.00 -19.08
C SER A 221 -2.16 -5.35 -19.63
N TYR A 222 -2.46 -6.45 -18.95
CA TYR A 222 -2.10 -7.79 -19.37
C TYR A 222 -3.14 -8.83 -18.93
N ILE A 223 -3.05 -10.00 -19.57
CA ILE A 223 -3.84 -11.18 -19.22
C ILE A 223 -2.87 -12.35 -19.00
N ASP A 224 -3.10 -13.10 -17.94
CA ASP A 224 -2.41 -14.36 -17.64
C ASP A 224 -3.33 -15.54 -17.99
N VAL A 225 -2.85 -16.42 -18.85
CA VAL A 225 -3.46 -17.72 -19.07
C VAL A 225 -2.66 -18.76 -18.30
N THR A 226 -3.22 -19.27 -17.20
CA THR A 226 -2.63 -20.33 -16.38
C THR A 226 -2.92 -21.68 -17.02
N CYS A 227 -1.89 -22.48 -17.20
CA CYS A 227 -1.98 -23.79 -17.83
C CYS A 227 -2.02 -24.89 -16.76
N PRO A 228 -2.82 -25.95 -16.95
CA PRO A 228 -2.78 -27.11 -16.06
C PRO A 228 -1.44 -27.82 -16.13
N ASP A 229 -0.95 -28.35 -15.00
CA ASP A 229 0.28 -29.07 -14.93
C ASP A 229 0.29 -30.25 -15.93
N ASP A 230 1.35 -30.38 -16.73
CA ASP A 230 1.62 -31.45 -17.70
C ASP A 230 0.61 -31.64 -18.86
N GLU A 231 -0.45 -30.80 -18.98
CA GLU A 231 -1.48 -31.00 -20.01
C GLU A 231 -1.12 -30.39 -21.37
N ILE A 232 -0.29 -29.33 -21.40
CA ILE A 232 0.03 -28.59 -22.61
C ILE A 232 1.42 -28.92 -23.09
N VAL A 233 1.49 -29.91 -23.97
CA VAL A 233 2.73 -30.35 -24.60
C VAL A 233 2.75 -29.87 -26.06
N LEU A 234 3.76 -29.11 -26.44
CA LEU A 234 3.92 -28.58 -27.78
C LEU A 234 4.32 -29.69 -28.78
N SER A 235 3.85 -29.51 -30.00
CA SER A 235 4.15 -30.37 -31.14
C SER A 235 4.23 -29.54 -32.44
N ALA A 236 4.43 -30.23 -33.57
CA ALA A 236 4.32 -29.57 -34.89
C ALA A 236 2.89 -29.07 -35.19
N THR A 237 1.87 -29.58 -34.50
CA THR A 237 0.49 -29.05 -34.59
C THR A 237 0.34 -27.93 -33.57
N PRO A 238 -0.17 -26.75 -33.97
CA PRO A 238 -0.30 -25.61 -33.05
C PRO A 238 -1.24 -25.92 -31.88
N VAL A 239 -0.81 -25.60 -30.68
CA VAL A 239 -1.66 -25.41 -29.49
C VAL A 239 -2.09 -23.98 -29.45
N TRP A 240 -3.39 -23.74 -29.19
CA TRP A 240 -3.96 -22.41 -29.25
C TRP A 240 -4.23 -21.86 -27.86
N PHE A 241 -3.80 -20.60 -27.64
CA PHE A 241 -4.08 -19.80 -26.46
C PHE A 241 -5.08 -18.73 -26.82
N TYR A 242 -6.13 -18.61 -26.05
CA TYR A 242 -7.22 -17.66 -26.24
C TYR A 242 -7.20 -16.64 -25.10
N PHE A 243 -7.02 -15.38 -25.45
CA PHE A 243 -7.03 -14.27 -24.52
C PHE A 243 -8.31 -13.48 -24.72
N SER A 244 -9.21 -13.53 -23.75
CA SER A 244 -10.37 -12.66 -23.73
C SER A 244 -9.94 -11.27 -23.24
N VAL A 245 -10.11 -10.25 -24.08
CA VAL A 245 -9.64 -8.88 -23.86
C VAL A 245 -10.79 -7.89 -23.98
N MET A 246 -10.66 -6.73 -23.36
CA MET A 246 -11.47 -5.58 -23.73
C MET A 246 -11.16 -5.21 -25.21
N PRO A 247 -12.15 -4.74 -25.99
CA PRO A 247 -11.85 -4.13 -27.30
C PRO A 247 -10.86 -2.99 -27.11
N PHE A 248 -9.81 -2.95 -27.93
CA PHE A 248 -8.80 -1.91 -27.83
C PHE A 248 -8.12 -1.60 -29.15
N SER A 249 -7.50 -0.43 -29.22
CA SER A 249 -6.54 -0.04 -30.24
C SER A 249 -5.29 0.47 -29.56
N ASP A 250 -4.14 -0.12 -29.85
CA ASP A 250 -2.84 0.24 -29.27
C ASP A 250 -1.85 0.50 -30.40
N GLU A 251 -1.37 1.73 -30.52
CA GLU A 251 -0.38 2.15 -31.54
C GLU A 251 0.98 1.46 -31.34
N SER A 252 1.25 0.99 -30.14
CA SER A 252 2.49 0.29 -29.77
C SER A 252 2.38 -1.23 -29.91
N GLY A 253 1.19 -1.76 -30.18
CA GLY A 253 0.93 -3.19 -30.31
C GLY A 253 0.91 -3.93 -28.99
N PHE A 254 1.33 -5.19 -29.01
CA PHE A 254 1.30 -6.07 -27.83
C PHE A 254 2.49 -7.04 -27.80
N THR A 255 2.73 -7.61 -26.61
CA THR A 255 3.72 -8.67 -26.42
C THR A 255 3.04 -9.95 -25.94
N PHE A 256 3.32 -11.05 -26.61
CA PHE A 256 2.97 -12.40 -26.18
C PHE A 256 4.16 -13.05 -25.53
N VAL A 257 3.96 -13.64 -24.33
CA VAL A 257 4.98 -14.33 -23.56
C VAL A 257 4.46 -15.72 -23.20
N VAL A 258 5.33 -16.72 -23.23
CA VAL A 258 5.03 -18.08 -22.81
C VAL A 258 6.11 -18.53 -21.86
N GLU A 259 5.73 -19.26 -20.82
CA GLU A 259 6.62 -19.86 -19.83
C GLU A 259 6.45 -21.39 -19.86
N ASP A 260 7.56 -22.12 -19.87
CA ASP A 260 7.57 -23.56 -19.76
C ASP A 260 7.61 -24.05 -18.29
N GLU A 261 7.51 -25.37 -18.09
CA GLU A 261 7.54 -26.00 -16.76
C GLU A 261 8.82 -25.72 -15.95
N ASN A 262 9.91 -25.31 -16.62
CA ASN A 262 11.21 -25.00 -16.01
C ASN A 262 11.38 -23.50 -15.76
N GLY A 263 10.37 -22.67 -16.02
CA GLY A 263 10.44 -21.21 -15.93
C GLY A 263 11.28 -20.55 -17.03
N SER A 264 11.58 -21.28 -18.12
CA SER A 264 12.15 -20.68 -19.32
C SER A 264 11.07 -20.00 -20.13
N ILE A 265 11.39 -18.92 -20.79
CA ILE A 265 10.42 -18.15 -21.55
C ILE A 265 10.69 -18.13 -23.05
N PHE A 266 9.63 -17.88 -23.79
CA PHE A 266 9.64 -17.38 -25.16
C PHE A 266 8.78 -16.12 -25.21
N SER A 267 9.22 -15.10 -25.93
CA SER A 267 8.48 -13.86 -26.07
C SER A 267 8.49 -13.37 -27.52
N LYS A 268 7.37 -12.85 -27.98
CA LYS A 268 7.21 -12.20 -29.28
C LYS A 268 6.48 -10.90 -29.13
N THR A 269 7.13 -9.81 -29.50
CA THR A 269 6.55 -8.47 -29.50
C THR A 269 6.12 -8.10 -30.92
N LYS A 270 4.87 -7.63 -31.06
CA LYS A 270 4.34 -6.91 -32.21
C LYS A 270 4.39 -5.43 -31.89
N THR A 271 5.16 -4.66 -32.64
CA THR A 271 5.37 -3.22 -32.41
C THR A 271 4.50 -2.32 -33.29
N ASP A 272 3.83 -2.90 -34.31
CA ASP A 272 2.91 -2.14 -35.15
C ASP A 272 1.57 -1.96 -34.44
N ALA A 273 0.87 -0.91 -34.79
CA ALA A 273 -0.49 -0.64 -34.36
C ALA A 273 -1.38 -1.90 -34.47
N PHE A 274 -2.12 -2.18 -33.45
CA PHE A 274 -3.00 -3.34 -33.38
C PHE A 274 -4.34 -2.94 -32.75
N SER A 275 -5.41 -3.44 -33.35
CA SER A 275 -6.76 -3.23 -32.83
C SER A 275 -7.55 -4.52 -32.88
N VAL A 276 -8.46 -4.68 -31.94
CA VAL A 276 -9.45 -5.73 -31.91
C VAL A 276 -10.79 -5.13 -31.49
N SER A 277 -11.84 -5.44 -32.26
CA SER A 277 -13.17 -4.91 -32.05
C SER A 277 -14.02 -5.85 -31.20
N ARG A 278 -15.05 -5.31 -30.56
CA ARG A 278 -16.02 -6.06 -29.79
C ARG A 278 -16.60 -7.25 -30.58
N GLY A 279 -16.61 -8.42 -29.96
CA GLY A 279 -17.09 -9.67 -30.55
C GLY A 279 -16.18 -10.25 -31.66
N GLU A 280 -15.01 -9.62 -31.92
CA GLU A 280 -14.03 -10.13 -32.85
C GLU A 280 -13.17 -11.22 -32.20
N ILE A 281 -12.93 -12.32 -32.97
CA ILE A 281 -11.88 -13.28 -32.66
C ILE A 281 -10.77 -13.07 -33.66
N LYS A 282 -9.64 -12.53 -33.20
CA LYS A 282 -8.50 -12.22 -34.04
C LYS A 282 -7.43 -13.30 -33.92
N GLU A 283 -7.28 -14.10 -34.96
CA GLU A 283 -6.29 -15.16 -35.01
C GLU A 283 -4.96 -14.62 -35.51
N MET A 284 -3.89 -14.98 -34.78
CA MET A 284 -2.51 -14.67 -35.12
C MET A 284 -1.84 -15.87 -35.79
N GLU A 285 -0.87 -15.60 -36.67
CA GLU A 285 -0.04 -16.65 -37.25
C GLU A 285 0.64 -17.46 -36.14
N PRO A 286 0.66 -18.80 -36.21
CA PRO A 286 1.33 -19.64 -35.24
C PRO A 286 2.82 -19.31 -35.10
N LEU A 287 3.29 -19.30 -33.88
CA LEU A 287 4.68 -19.05 -33.53
C LEU A 287 5.39 -20.36 -33.18
N GLU A 288 6.65 -20.49 -33.54
CA GLU A 288 7.52 -21.59 -33.09
C GLU A 288 8.15 -21.22 -31.75
N TYR A 289 7.93 -22.05 -30.72
CA TYR A 289 8.55 -21.88 -29.40
C TYR A 289 10.07 -22.02 -29.51
N LYS A 290 10.78 -21.02 -29.02
CA LYS A 290 12.25 -21.03 -28.89
C LYS A 290 12.60 -20.43 -27.55
N SER A 291 12.86 -21.29 -26.57
CA SER A 291 13.15 -20.86 -25.21
C SER A 291 14.34 -19.89 -25.18
N PHE A 292 14.19 -18.80 -24.45
CA PHE A 292 15.27 -17.87 -24.22
C PHE A 292 16.34 -18.52 -23.33
N LYS A 293 17.59 -18.23 -23.62
CA LYS A 293 18.70 -18.66 -22.79
C LYS A 293 18.63 -17.94 -21.44
N LYS A 294 19.09 -18.60 -20.39
CA LYS A 294 19.32 -17.96 -19.09
C LYS A 294 20.26 -16.76 -19.27
N ILE A 295 19.99 -15.65 -18.58
CA ILE A 295 20.88 -14.51 -18.57
C ILE A 295 22.20 -14.91 -17.92
N GLU A 296 23.28 -14.92 -18.70
CA GLU A 296 24.63 -15.21 -18.23
C GLU A 296 25.22 -13.92 -17.66
N MET A 297 25.86 -14.00 -16.48
CA MET A 297 26.46 -12.87 -15.79
C MET A 297 27.88 -13.23 -15.36
N ILE A 298 28.84 -12.33 -15.62
CA ILE A 298 30.25 -12.50 -15.27
C ILE A 298 30.71 -11.17 -14.68
N ALA A 299 31.46 -11.21 -13.57
CA ALA A 299 32.01 -10.01 -12.96
C ALA A 299 32.86 -9.23 -13.97
N GLY A 300 32.66 -7.93 -14.01
CA GLY A 300 33.50 -7.00 -14.76
C GLY A 300 34.77 -6.60 -13.99
N GLU A 301 35.36 -5.48 -14.35
CA GLU A 301 36.55 -4.96 -13.66
C GLU A 301 36.20 -4.61 -12.20
N PRO A 302 37.02 -5.06 -11.24
CA PRO A 302 36.76 -4.79 -9.83
C PRO A 302 36.98 -3.32 -9.49
N SER A 303 36.02 -2.72 -8.75
CA SER A 303 36.08 -1.35 -8.24
C SER A 303 35.67 -1.32 -6.77
N PRO A 304 36.20 -0.40 -5.96
CA PRO A 304 35.78 -0.25 -4.57
C PRO A 304 34.47 0.53 -4.39
N ILE A 305 33.99 1.25 -5.41
CA ILE A 305 32.82 2.13 -5.33
C ILE A 305 31.82 1.92 -6.46
N SER A 306 31.98 0.88 -7.22
CA SER A 306 31.03 0.48 -8.27
C SER A 306 31.09 -1.01 -8.52
N VAL A 307 29.99 -1.55 -9.04
CA VAL A 307 29.90 -2.92 -9.51
C VAL A 307 29.64 -2.90 -11.01
N SER A 308 30.47 -3.62 -11.76
CA SER A 308 30.29 -3.86 -13.19
C SER A 308 30.09 -5.36 -13.43
N VAL A 309 29.05 -5.72 -14.19
CA VAL A 309 28.76 -7.10 -14.57
C VAL A 309 28.53 -7.18 -16.06
N ASN A 310 29.33 -7.99 -16.75
CA ASN A 310 29.12 -8.32 -18.15
C ASN A 310 27.98 -9.33 -18.24
N ALA A 311 26.96 -9.01 -19.00
CA ALA A 311 25.76 -9.83 -19.15
C ALA A 311 25.55 -10.22 -20.61
N LYS A 312 25.01 -11.43 -20.80
CA LYS A 312 24.57 -11.94 -22.09
C LYS A 312 23.17 -12.49 -22.00
N ALA A 313 22.29 -11.97 -22.84
CA ALA A 313 20.87 -12.31 -22.86
C ALA A 313 20.37 -12.51 -24.29
N GLU A 314 19.13 -12.97 -24.45
CA GLU A 314 18.49 -13.10 -25.77
C GLU A 314 18.37 -11.74 -26.47
N THR A 315 18.81 -11.65 -27.71
CA THR A 315 18.96 -10.36 -28.43
C THR A 315 17.63 -9.65 -28.68
N ALA A 316 16.55 -10.40 -28.84
CA ALA A 316 15.21 -9.86 -29.09
C ALA A 316 14.45 -9.47 -27.82
N ALA A 317 15.08 -9.62 -26.64
CA ALA A 317 14.46 -9.38 -25.36
C ALA A 317 14.90 -8.06 -24.73
N THR A 318 14.17 -7.64 -23.72
CA THR A 318 14.58 -6.60 -22.76
C THR A 318 14.89 -7.29 -21.43
N VAL A 319 15.89 -6.80 -20.71
CA VAL A 319 16.30 -7.28 -19.40
C VAL A 319 16.13 -6.14 -18.40
N ARG A 320 15.47 -6.42 -17.28
CA ARG A 320 15.45 -5.57 -16.09
C ARG A 320 16.40 -6.10 -15.04
N TYR A 321 17.06 -5.24 -14.32
CA TYR A 321 18.04 -5.66 -13.32
C TYR A 321 18.23 -4.64 -12.20
N VAL A 322 18.73 -5.11 -11.07
CA VAL A 322 18.93 -4.31 -9.85
C VAL A 322 20.09 -4.89 -9.05
N ALA A 323 20.77 -4.06 -8.25
CA ALA A 323 21.73 -4.48 -7.25
C ALA A 323 21.15 -4.34 -5.84
N VAL A 324 21.39 -5.33 -4.98
CA VAL A 324 21.03 -5.28 -3.56
C VAL A 324 22.20 -5.68 -2.69
N LEU A 325 22.28 -5.12 -1.49
CA LEU A 325 23.26 -5.49 -0.48
C LEU A 325 23.07 -6.99 -0.11
N ALA A 326 24.13 -7.81 -0.15
CA ALA A 326 24.01 -9.24 0.15
C ALA A 326 23.47 -9.49 1.57
N ALA A 327 23.88 -8.69 2.56
CA ALA A 327 23.35 -8.78 3.92
C ALA A 327 21.84 -8.49 3.99
N ALA A 328 21.31 -7.60 3.14
CA ALA A 328 19.88 -7.33 3.06
C ALA A 328 19.11 -8.51 2.43
N TRP A 329 19.68 -9.11 1.41
CA TRP A 329 19.16 -10.33 0.80
C TRP A 329 19.10 -11.49 1.80
N ASP A 330 20.19 -11.75 2.52
CA ASP A 330 20.30 -12.86 3.49
C ASP A 330 19.30 -12.68 4.65
N ASP A 331 19.10 -11.45 5.11
CA ASP A 331 18.12 -11.13 6.14
C ASP A 331 16.67 -11.39 5.67
N LEU A 332 16.35 -11.02 4.43
CA LEU A 332 15.04 -11.28 3.83
C LEU A 332 14.82 -12.79 3.66
N MET A 333 15.81 -13.53 3.15
CA MET A 333 15.74 -14.99 3.02
C MET A 333 15.53 -15.68 4.38
N GLY A 334 16.15 -15.17 5.44
CA GLY A 334 15.99 -15.72 6.80
C GLY A 334 14.68 -15.36 7.50
N SER A 335 13.92 -14.40 6.99
CA SER A 335 12.74 -13.85 7.66
C SER A 335 11.41 -14.48 7.24
N SER A 336 11.35 -15.25 6.16
CA SER A 336 10.14 -15.84 5.56
C SER A 336 10.48 -17.09 4.74
N ASP A 337 9.46 -17.82 4.31
CA ASP A 337 9.58 -19.00 3.43
C ASP A 337 9.86 -18.61 1.95
N TRP A 338 10.78 -17.67 1.72
CA TRP A 338 11.20 -17.29 0.39
C TRP A 338 12.05 -18.37 -0.26
N THR A 339 11.81 -18.61 -1.53
CA THR A 339 12.81 -19.22 -2.42
C THR A 339 13.66 -18.12 -3.05
N GLU A 340 14.82 -18.48 -3.60
CA GLU A 340 15.66 -17.52 -4.33
C GLU A 340 14.86 -16.80 -5.44
N GLN A 341 14.04 -17.55 -6.19
CA GLN A 341 13.23 -17.00 -7.28
C GLN A 341 12.16 -16.04 -6.79
N THR A 342 11.38 -16.43 -5.78
CA THR A 342 10.29 -15.58 -5.28
C THR A 342 10.80 -14.32 -4.59
N LEU A 343 11.95 -14.39 -3.92
CA LEU A 343 12.59 -13.20 -3.35
C LEU A 343 13.15 -12.28 -4.44
N ALA A 344 13.82 -12.85 -5.45
CA ALA A 344 14.35 -12.10 -6.58
C ALA A 344 13.25 -11.33 -7.32
N GLU A 345 12.12 -11.99 -7.60
CA GLU A 345 10.95 -11.36 -8.22
C GLU A 345 10.34 -10.26 -7.35
N ALA A 346 10.18 -10.50 -6.05
CA ALA A 346 9.66 -9.51 -5.11
C ALA A 346 10.54 -8.25 -5.08
N ILE A 347 11.85 -8.41 -5.11
CA ILE A 347 12.81 -7.31 -5.16
C ILE A 347 12.68 -6.53 -6.47
N LEU A 348 12.69 -7.21 -7.62
CA LEU A 348 12.55 -6.56 -8.93
C LEU A 348 11.20 -5.87 -9.12
N ASN A 349 10.16 -6.31 -8.42
CA ASN A 349 8.83 -5.68 -8.45
C ASN A 349 8.68 -4.52 -7.44
N SER A 350 9.57 -4.43 -6.45
CA SER A 350 9.48 -3.45 -5.36
C SER A 350 10.43 -2.27 -5.52
N TYR A 351 11.55 -2.47 -6.23
CA TYR A 351 12.60 -1.48 -6.40
C TYR A 351 12.65 -0.96 -7.82
N GLU A 352 13.21 0.23 -7.98
CA GLU A 352 13.43 0.82 -9.30
C GLU A 352 14.51 0.02 -10.04
N CYS A 353 14.14 -0.55 -11.17
CA CYS A 353 15.02 -1.37 -11.99
C CYS A 353 15.68 -0.55 -13.08
N GLN A 354 16.92 -0.91 -13.41
CA GLN A 354 17.55 -0.50 -14.67
C GLN A 354 17.13 -1.46 -15.79
N TYR A 355 17.18 -1.01 -17.03
CA TYR A 355 16.77 -1.77 -18.20
C TYR A 355 17.85 -1.75 -19.29
N SER A 356 18.03 -2.87 -19.98
CA SER A 356 18.86 -2.97 -21.16
C SER A 356 18.17 -3.80 -22.25
N ARG A 357 18.55 -3.59 -23.49
CA ARG A 357 18.27 -4.57 -24.55
C ARG A 357 19.14 -5.80 -24.35
N GLY A 358 18.63 -6.96 -24.71
CA GLY A 358 19.38 -8.20 -24.74
C GLY A 358 20.58 -8.14 -25.71
N GLY A 359 21.29 -9.24 -25.84
CA GLY A 359 22.59 -9.34 -26.44
C GLY A 359 23.70 -9.29 -25.40
N ASP A 360 24.88 -8.86 -25.79
CA ASP A 360 26.00 -8.60 -24.89
C ASP A 360 25.90 -7.15 -24.38
N PHE A 361 25.82 -6.94 -23.08
CA PHE A 361 25.74 -5.61 -22.46
C PHE A 361 26.41 -5.60 -21.08
N VAL A 362 26.63 -4.42 -20.53
CA VAL A 362 27.24 -4.24 -19.21
C VAL A 362 26.22 -3.61 -18.26
N MET A 363 26.02 -4.24 -17.13
CA MET A 363 25.28 -3.69 -15.99
C MET A 363 26.27 -2.93 -15.12
N ASN A 364 26.07 -1.62 -14.96
CA ASN A 364 26.90 -0.80 -14.11
C ASN A 364 26.07 -0.24 -12.96
N PHE A 365 26.57 -0.39 -11.75
CA PHE A 365 25.93 0.08 -10.54
C PHE A 365 26.89 0.97 -9.76
N THR A 366 26.41 2.13 -9.36
CA THR A 366 27.04 3.04 -8.40
C THR A 366 26.33 3.00 -7.05
N ASP A 367 25.15 2.39 -7.03
CA ASP A 367 24.30 2.18 -5.86
C ASP A 367 23.68 0.79 -5.85
N ALA A 368 23.22 0.37 -4.68
CA ALA A 368 22.51 -0.88 -4.45
C ALA A 368 21.47 -0.68 -3.34
N TYR A 369 20.38 -1.40 -3.41
CA TYR A 369 19.34 -1.31 -2.37
C TYR A 369 19.76 -1.98 -1.07
N ASN A 370 19.51 -1.28 0.02
CA ASN A 370 19.79 -1.76 1.37
C ASN A 370 18.55 -2.40 2.02
N ARG A 371 18.68 -2.80 3.29
CA ARG A 371 17.62 -3.41 4.11
C ARG A 371 16.36 -2.53 4.25
N LYS A 372 16.47 -1.22 4.10
CA LYS A 372 15.34 -0.27 4.16
C LYS A 372 14.71 -0.01 2.80
N GLY A 373 15.27 -0.58 1.74
CA GLY A 373 14.86 -0.31 0.37
C GLY A 373 15.32 1.06 -0.14
N HIS A 374 16.37 1.62 0.46
CA HIS A 374 17.00 2.82 -0.04
C HIS A 374 18.16 2.44 -0.97
N ALA A 375 18.29 3.17 -2.08
CA ALA A 375 19.47 3.10 -2.92
C ALA A 375 20.67 3.72 -2.17
N MET A 376 21.69 2.91 -1.93
CA MET A 376 22.91 3.27 -1.21
C MET A 376 24.09 3.14 -2.13
N ALA A 377 25.02 4.09 -2.03
CA ALA A 377 26.27 4.02 -2.79
C ALA A 377 27.01 2.69 -2.51
N ILE A 378 27.60 2.15 -3.56
CA ILE A 378 28.45 0.95 -3.48
C ILE A 378 29.65 1.24 -2.59
N ALA A 379 29.96 0.32 -1.67
CA ALA A 379 31.07 0.43 -0.72
C ALA A 379 32.14 -0.63 -1.00
N ALA A 380 33.38 -0.33 -0.61
CA ALA A 380 34.52 -1.25 -0.73
C ALA A 380 34.34 -2.52 0.13
N GLU A 381 34.97 -3.61 -0.28
CA GLU A 381 34.99 -4.91 0.43
C GLU A 381 33.59 -5.37 0.86
N THR A 382 32.60 -5.10 0.02
CA THR A 382 31.19 -5.35 0.32
C THR A 382 30.58 -6.24 -0.75
N SER A 383 29.83 -7.25 -0.32
CA SER A 383 29.16 -8.20 -1.21
C SER A 383 27.76 -7.74 -1.59
N TYR A 384 27.43 -7.94 -2.85
CA TYR A 384 26.15 -7.57 -3.46
C TYR A 384 25.58 -8.76 -4.24
N LYS A 385 24.26 -8.80 -4.34
CA LYS A 385 23.49 -9.66 -5.24
C LYS A 385 23.03 -8.82 -6.42
N ILE A 386 23.37 -9.24 -7.63
CA ILE A 386 22.85 -8.66 -8.86
C ILE A 386 21.73 -9.57 -9.35
N ILE A 387 20.55 -9.01 -9.50
CA ILE A 387 19.35 -9.73 -9.89
C ILE A 387 18.93 -9.23 -11.25
N ALA A 388 18.74 -10.13 -12.20
CA ALA A 388 18.32 -9.83 -13.55
C ALA A 388 17.20 -10.77 -13.99
N GLN A 389 16.26 -10.24 -14.77
CA GLN A 389 15.12 -10.98 -15.32
C GLN A 389 14.76 -10.42 -16.69
N TYR A 390 14.29 -11.27 -17.59
CA TYR A 390 13.66 -10.78 -18.80
C TYR A 390 12.42 -9.95 -18.48
N SER A 391 12.11 -8.99 -19.33
CA SER A 391 10.94 -8.15 -19.16
C SER A 391 10.13 -7.98 -20.43
N ALA A 392 8.82 -7.88 -20.27
CA ALA A 392 7.88 -7.45 -21.28
C ALA A 392 7.21 -6.17 -20.78
N GLY A 393 7.55 -5.03 -21.39
CA GLY A 393 7.26 -3.73 -20.81
C GLY A 393 7.92 -3.60 -19.42
N ASN A 394 7.14 -3.21 -18.43
CA ASN A 394 7.61 -3.09 -17.03
C ASN A 394 7.48 -4.40 -16.22
N MET A 395 6.90 -5.44 -16.80
CA MET A 395 6.65 -6.71 -16.12
C MET A 395 7.82 -7.67 -16.33
N GLY A 396 8.28 -8.31 -15.24
CA GLY A 396 9.21 -9.42 -15.33
C GLY A 396 8.55 -10.68 -15.85
N VAL A 397 9.29 -11.44 -16.61
CA VAL A 397 8.84 -12.70 -17.20
C VAL A 397 9.92 -13.78 -17.09
N GLY A 398 9.51 -15.00 -16.74
CA GLY A 398 10.40 -16.15 -16.53
C GLY A 398 11.27 -16.02 -15.27
N ASN A 399 12.17 -16.95 -15.12
CA ASN A 399 13.06 -17.05 -13.98
C ASN A 399 14.03 -15.88 -13.87
N CYS A 400 14.31 -15.49 -12.65
CA CYS A 400 15.38 -14.55 -12.33
C CYS A 400 16.74 -15.23 -12.41
N SER A 401 17.77 -14.47 -12.78
CA SER A 401 19.17 -14.82 -12.62
C SER A 401 19.75 -13.99 -11.48
N VAL A 402 20.39 -14.66 -10.51
CA VAL A 402 21.05 -14.03 -9.36
C VAL A 402 22.54 -14.27 -9.46
N PHE A 403 23.33 -13.23 -9.22
CA PHE A 403 24.78 -13.26 -9.33
C PHE A 403 25.45 -12.56 -8.15
N ASP A 404 26.41 -13.23 -7.54
CA ASP A 404 27.19 -12.69 -6.43
C ASP A 404 28.39 -11.91 -6.92
N VAL A 405 28.61 -10.73 -6.38
CA VAL A 405 29.78 -9.92 -6.66
C VAL A 405 30.26 -9.22 -5.40
N THR A 406 31.58 -9.13 -5.22
CA THR A 406 32.20 -8.41 -4.12
C THR A 406 33.11 -7.34 -4.68
N THR A 407 32.99 -6.12 -4.16
CA THR A 407 33.82 -4.98 -4.53
C THR A 407 35.27 -5.17 -4.05
N SER A 408 36.21 -4.49 -4.72
CA SER A 408 37.61 -4.51 -4.33
C SER A 408 37.89 -3.75 -3.03
N ALA A 409 39.04 -3.96 -2.45
CA ALA A 409 39.53 -3.19 -1.31
C ALA A 409 39.71 -1.71 -1.65
N ALA A 410 39.46 -0.85 -0.65
CA ALA A 410 39.73 0.57 -0.74
C ALA A 410 41.24 0.86 -0.72
N THR A 411 41.63 1.96 -1.36
CA THR A 411 43.02 2.39 -1.42
C THR A 411 43.12 3.94 -1.28
N GLY A 412 44.32 4.45 -1.02
CA GLY A 412 44.59 5.90 -0.94
C GLY A 412 44.24 6.53 0.39
N GLU A 413 43.89 7.81 0.37
CA GLU A 413 43.57 8.59 1.57
C GLU A 413 42.08 8.67 1.82
N ALA A 414 41.69 8.64 3.10
CA ALA A 414 40.31 8.82 3.53
C ALA A 414 39.94 10.33 3.37
N PRO A 415 38.69 10.62 3.00
CA PRO A 415 38.22 12.00 2.84
C PRO A 415 38.08 12.72 4.19
N ALA A 416 38.22 14.03 4.17
CA ALA A 416 37.87 14.88 5.31
C ALA A 416 36.35 15.00 5.39
N ILE A 417 35.83 15.05 6.61
CA ILE A 417 34.42 15.28 6.88
C ILE A 417 34.23 16.20 8.09
N ASP A 418 33.34 17.15 7.96
CA ASP A 418 32.83 17.96 9.05
C ASP A 418 31.32 17.98 9.02
N VAL A 419 30.73 17.55 10.12
CA VAL A 419 29.26 17.55 10.33
C VAL A 419 28.99 18.46 11.52
N SER A 420 28.34 19.58 11.30
CA SER A 420 27.93 20.50 12.34
C SER A 420 26.41 20.63 12.39
N ILE A 421 25.87 20.80 13.59
CA ILE A 421 24.44 21.08 13.77
C ILE A 421 24.28 22.61 13.72
N THR A 422 23.43 23.08 12.81
CA THR A 422 23.19 24.51 12.61
C THR A 422 21.99 25.01 13.40
N SER A 423 20.94 24.19 13.51
CA SER A 423 19.76 24.49 14.33
C SER A 423 18.96 23.22 14.63
N THR A 424 18.09 23.32 15.62
CA THR A 424 17.09 22.32 15.97
C THR A 424 15.71 22.95 16.05
N GLU A 425 14.71 22.17 15.68
CA GLU A 425 13.31 22.44 15.90
C GLU A 425 12.70 21.25 16.66
N TYR A 426 11.45 21.34 17.03
CA TYR A 426 10.77 20.25 17.75
C TYR A 426 10.64 18.95 16.92
N ASP A 427 10.56 19.06 15.62
CA ASP A 427 10.37 17.96 14.68
C ASP A 427 11.44 17.90 13.58
N LYS A 428 12.49 18.76 13.69
CA LYS A 428 13.56 18.82 12.70
C LYS A 428 14.93 19.04 13.33
N ILE A 429 15.92 18.55 12.63
CA ILE A 429 17.34 18.83 12.87
C ILE A 429 17.94 19.33 11.57
N HIS A 430 18.63 20.46 11.64
CA HIS A 430 19.42 21.02 10.56
C HIS A 430 20.89 20.74 10.80
N SER A 431 21.53 20.07 9.86
CA SER A 431 22.96 19.79 9.92
C SER A 431 23.66 20.27 8.65
N LEU A 432 24.85 20.84 8.79
CA LEU A 432 25.69 21.26 7.69
C LEU A 432 26.83 20.25 7.54
N LEU A 433 26.92 19.69 6.36
CA LEU A 433 27.97 18.74 5.97
C LEU A 433 29.01 19.46 5.07
N LYS A 434 30.29 19.33 5.39
CA LYS A 434 31.40 19.68 4.51
C LYS A 434 32.33 18.49 4.34
N THR A 435 32.74 18.22 3.11
CA THR A 435 33.61 17.10 2.79
C THR A 435 34.26 17.27 1.43
N ASN A 436 35.36 16.56 1.17
CA ASN A 436 35.95 16.37 -0.15
C ASN A 436 35.67 14.98 -0.75
N ALA A 437 34.75 14.24 -0.18
CA ALA A 437 34.38 12.86 -0.59
C ALA A 437 33.82 12.80 -2.01
N ALA A 438 33.97 11.64 -2.65
CA ALA A 438 33.30 11.34 -3.92
C ALA A 438 31.86 10.89 -3.71
N VAL A 439 31.59 10.18 -2.61
CA VAL A 439 30.28 9.67 -2.23
C VAL A 439 30.00 10.01 -0.77
N VAL A 440 28.75 10.31 -0.44
CA VAL A 440 28.30 10.55 0.93
C VAL A 440 27.00 9.79 1.17
N SER A 441 26.95 9.13 2.31
CA SER A 441 25.75 8.46 2.79
C SER A 441 25.45 8.86 4.23
N ALA A 442 24.18 8.95 4.60
CA ALA A 442 23.78 9.40 5.92
C ALA A 442 22.58 8.63 6.48
N CYS A 443 22.49 8.54 7.80
CA CYS A 443 21.30 8.03 8.49
C CYS A 443 21.11 8.70 9.84
N LEU A 444 19.90 8.58 10.36
CA LEU A 444 19.51 9.11 11.65
C LEU A 444 18.82 8.02 12.46
N PHE A 445 19.17 7.91 13.73
CA PHE A 445 18.49 7.03 14.70
C PHE A 445 18.11 7.81 15.94
N THR A 446 17.07 7.37 16.65
CA THR A 446 16.97 7.76 18.06
C THR A 446 18.16 7.18 18.81
N LYS A 447 18.62 7.87 19.83
CA LYS A 447 19.76 7.41 20.64
C LYS A 447 19.53 6.02 21.20
N THR A 448 18.34 5.73 21.69
CA THR A 448 17.97 4.41 22.21
C THR A 448 18.06 3.32 21.14
N GLU A 449 17.56 3.58 19.92
CA GLU A 449 17.65 2.63 18.82
C GLU A 449 19.11 2.40 18.42
N TYR A 450 19.88 3.48 18.28
CA TYR A 450 21.31 3.40 17.97
C TYR A 450 22.06 2.55 19.00
N GLU A 451 21.92 2.84 20.29
CA GLU A 451 22.61 2.11 21.37
C GLU A 451 22.22 0.62 21.38
N SER A 452 20.96 0.31 21.16
CA SER A 452 20.49 -1.07 21.06
C SER A 452 21.14 -1.83 19.89
N ARG A 453 21.29 -1.17 18.73
CA ARG A 453 21.93 -1.79 17.55
C ARG A 453 23.42 -1.99 17.73
N ILE A 454 24.12 -1.00 18.28
CA ILE A 454 25.55 -1.12 18.60
C ILE A 454 25.78 -2.24 19.61
N SER A 455 24.95 -2.35 20.66
CA SER A 455 25.02 -3.44 21.64
C SER A 455 24.77 -4.83 21.02
N SER A 456 24.05 -4.88 19.90
CA SER A 456 23.81 -6.10 19.12
C SER A 456 24.93 -6.44 18.14
N GLY A 457 26.06 -5.69 18.17
CA GLY A 457 27.24 -5.95 17.36
C GLY A 457 27.31 -5.18 16.04
N ASN A 458 26.40 -4.24 15.76
CA ASN A 458 26.49 -3.40 14.58
C ASN A 458 27.60 -2.35 14.75
N THR A 459 28.16 -1.88 13.64
CA THR A 459 29.11 -0.75 13.58
C THR A 459 28.43 0.47 12.98
N ASP A 460 28.99 1.68 13.21
CA ASP A 460 28.48 2.91 12.58
C ASP A 460 28.43 2.79 11.05
N ALA A 461 29.48 2.24 10.43
CA ALA A 461 29.53 1.99 8.99
C ALA A 461 28.44 0.98 8.53
N GLY A 462 28.25 -0.11 9.29
CA GLY A 462 27.22 -1.10 9.01
C GLY A 462 25.82 -0.51 9.08
N LEU A 463 25.57 0.33 10.10
CA LEU A 463 24.28 1.01 10.25
C LEU A 463 23.97 1.96 9.09
N ILE A 464 24.98 2.70 8.62
CA ILE A 464 24.81 3.58 7.44
C ILE A 464 24.49 2.74 6.20
N LYS A 465 25.25 1.67 5.96
CA LYS A 465 25.01 0.76 4.81
C LYS A 465 23.60 0.15 4.82
N GLU A 466 23.12 -0.28 5.99
CA GLU A 466 21.84 -0.98 6.09
C GLU A 466 20.62 -0.06 6.17
N TYR A 467 20.75 1.15 6.69
CA TYR A 467 19.62 2.03 7.04
C TYR A 467 19.70 3.42 6.45
N GLY A 468 20.82 3.80 5.88
CA GLY A 468 21.06 5.15 5.35
C GLY A 468 20.45 5.39 3.96
N PHE A 469 20.76 6.55 3.44
CA PHE A 469 20.51 6.97 2.06
C PHE A 469 21.75 7.67 1.53
N SER A 470 21.96 7.66 0.22
CA SER A 470 23.04 8.38 -0.43
C SER A 470 22.61 9.77 -0.86
N LEU A 471 23.52 10.72 -0.74
CA LEU A 471 23.32 12.07 -1.26
C LEU A 471 23.46 12.06 -2.80
N SER A 472 22.73 12.95 -3.46
CA SER A 472 22.86 13.20 -4.89
C SER A 472 24.18 13.88 -5.25
N ASP A 473 24.60 13.80 -6.51
CA ASP A 473 25.80 14.47 -7.01
C ASP A 473 25.76 15.98 -6.76
N GLU A 474 24.60 16.61 -6.85
CA GLU A 474 24.41 18.03 -6.58
C GLU A 474 24.64 18.38 -5.10
N GLU A 475 24.15 17.54 -4.19
CA GLU A 475 24.35 17.68 -2.75
C GLU A 475 25.81 17.48 -2.38
N ILE A 476 26.47 16.48 -2.98
CA ILE A 476 27.91 16.24 -2.81
C ILE A 476 28.72 17.43 -3.34
N ALA A 477 28.36 17.99 -4.48
CA ALA A 477 29.02 19.18 -5.03
C ALA A 477 28.90 20.39 -4.07
N ARG A 478 27.72 20.59 -3.48
CA ARG A 478 27.52 21.61 -2.44
C ARG A 478 28.37 21.35 -1.20
N ALA A 479 28.42 20.11 -0.74
CA ALA A 479 29.21 19.72 0.42
C ALA A 479 30.73 19.98 0.23
N LYS A 480 31.21 19.87 -1.02
CA LYS A 480 32.61 20.18 -1.39
C LYS A 480 32.91 21.68 -1.46
N ALA A 481 31.95 22.49 -1.83
CA ALA A 481 32.10 23.93 -1.99
C ALA A 481 31.90 24.67 -0.65
N ASP A 482 30.66 24.98 -0.34
CA ASP A 482 30.28 25.83 0.80
C ASP A 482 29.68 25.03 1.97
N GLY A 483 29.32 23.79 1.74
CA GLY A 483 28.59 22.90 2.64
C GLY A 483 27.21 22.58 2.12
N CYS A 484 26.73 21.36 2.43
CA CYS A 484 25.39 20.89 2.12
C CYS A 484 24.57 20.84 3.40
N GLU A 485 23.42 21.48 3.41
CA GLU A 485 22.45 21.35 4.50
C GLU A 485 21.66 20.06 4.35
N LEU A 486 21.63 19.25 5.41
CA LEU A 486 20.81 18.07 5.55
C LEU A 486 19.71 18.37 6.57
N ILE A 487 18.44 18.28 6.14
CA ILE A 487 17.28 18.53 6.98
C ILE A 487 16.61 17.18 7.31
N TRP A 488 16.63 16.82 8.59
CA TRP A 488 15.95 15.65 9.12
C TRP A 488 14.60 16.10 9.66
N SER A 489 13.52 15.60 9.11
CA SER A 489 12.16 16.04 9.43
C SER A 489 11.28 14.88 9.92
N GLY A 490 10.12 15.23 10.51
CA GLY A 490 9.18 14.24 11.06
C GLY A 490 9.71 13.57 12.34
N LEU A 491 10.57 14.26 13.07
CA LEU A 491 11.19 13.75 14.29
C LEU A 491 10.25 13.91 15.50
N VAL A 492 10.55 13.15 16.53
CA VAL A 492 9.81 13.23 17.80
C VAL A 492 10.39 14.40 18.62
N PRO A 493 9.55 15.28 19.17
CA PRO A 493 9.98 16.36 20.05
C PRO A 493 10.75 15.87 21.27
N PHE A 494 11.69 16.69 21.72
CA PHE A 494 12.51 16.48 22.93
C PHE A 494 13.19 15.11 23.00
N THR A 495 13.62 14.58 21.87
CA THR A 495 14.18 13.23 21.73
C THR A 495 15.65 13.33 21.30
N ASP A 496 16.49 12.51 21.96
CA ASP A 496 17.91 12.40 21.59
C ASP A 496 18.07 11.56 20.31
N TYR A 497 18.83 12.10 19.37
CA TYR A 497 19.16 11.47 18.09
C TYR A 497 20.66 11.34 17.88
N VAL A 498 21.04 10.41 17.02
CA VAL A 498 22.39 10.20 16.51
C VAL A 498 22.37 10.34 15.00
N VAL A 499 23.03 11.36 14.48
CA VAL A 499 23.30 11.54 13.04
C VAL A 499 24.59 10.81 12.72
N LEU A 500 24.57 9.94 11.74
CA LEU A 500 25.74 9.25 11.19
C LEU A 500 25.90 9.64 9.72
N VAL A 501 27.10 9.97 9.31
CA VAL A 501 27.44 10.30 7.93
C VAL A 501 28.73 9.59 7.55
N ALA A 502 28.69 8.83 6.45
CA ALA A 502 29.85 8.23 5.82
C ALA A 502 30.27 9.07 4.61
N ALA A 503 31.52 9.48 4.58
CA ALA A 503 32.16 10.13 3.45
C ALA A 503 33.16 9.16 2.82
N THR A 504 33.00 8.84 1.51
CA THR A 504 33.83 7.87 0.81
C THR A 504 34.58 8.55 -0.33
N SER A 505 35.91 8.30 -0.41
CA SER A 505 36.75 8.80 -1.50
C SER A 505 36.46 8.06 -2.82
N ALA A 506 36.95 8.60 -3.94
CA ALA A 506 36.84 7.93 -5.24
C ALA A 506 37.57 6.56 -5.29
N THR A 507 38.41 6.27 -4.33
CA THR A 507 39.15 5.00 -4.19
C THR A 507 38.62 4.12 -3.06
N GLY A 508 37.44 4.44 -2.50
CA GLY A 508 36.70 3.61 -1.54
C GLY A 508 37.07 3.82 -0.06
N MET A 509 38.06 4.67 0.26
CA MET A 509 38.41 4.97 1.65
C MET A 509 37.28 5.76 2.31
N GLU A 510 36.88 5.36 3.51
CA GLU A 510 35.73 5.90 4.23
C GLU A 510 36.11 6.62 5.52
N THR A 511 35.47 7.74 5.80
CA THR A 511 35.50 8.43 7.09
C THR A 511 34.07 8.58 7.61
N ILE A 512 33.85 8.24 8.88
CA ILE A 512 32.55 8.35 9.54
C ILE A 512 32.49 9.60 10.43
N GLY A 513 31.52 10.45 10.17
CA GLY A 513 31.12 11.56 11.04
C GLY A 513 29.94 11.14 11.91
N LYS A 514 29.97 11.54 13.18
CA LYS A 514 28.90 11.26 14.14
C LYS A 514 28.58 12.46 14.99
N LYS A 515 27.29 12.75 15.15
CA LYS A 515 26.81 13.82 16.04
C LYS A 515 25.62 13.33 16.86
N ASN A 516 25.67 13.67 18.15
CA ASN A 516 24.53 13.51 19.04
C ASN A 516 23.82 14.86 19.13
N ILE A 517 22.51 14.84 19.07
CA ILE A 517 21.68 16.04 19.10
C ILE A 517 20.31 15.71 19.68
N LYS A 518 19.68 16.71 20.26
CA LYS A 518 18.34 16.59 20.81
C LYS A 518 17.43 17.57 20.08
N THR A 519 16.24 17.10 19.66
CA THR A 519 15.20 17.98 19.14
C THR A 519 14.66 18.88 20.24
N ASP A 520 14.16 20.04 19.86
CA ASP A 520 13.58 20.98 20.80
C ASP A 520 12.23 20.48 21.34
N PHE A 521 11.73 21.10 22.39
CA PHE A 521 10.36 20.91 22.80
C PHE A 521 9.40 21.44 21.74
N TYR A 522 8.29 20.74 21.55
CA TYR A 522 7.15 21.35 20.89
C TYR A 522 6.59 22.47 21.79
N ILE A 523 6.54 23.67 21.28
CA ILE A 523 5.91 24.81 21.96
C ILE A 523 4.64 25.15 21.20
N PHE A 524 3.49 24.91 21.84
CA PHE A 524 2.21 25.31 21.28
C PHE A 524 2.11 26.84 21.19
N ASN A 525 1.94 27.37 20.00
CA ASN A 525 1.71 28.79 19.78
C ASN A 525 0.24 29.00 19.34
N PRO A 526 -0.62 29.50 20.24
CA PRO A 526 -2.04 29.68 19.94
C PRO A 526 -2.31 30.68 18.80
N ALA A 527 -1.36 31.57 18.51
CA ALA A 527 -1.52 32.57 17.46
C ALA A 527 -1.26 32.01 16.05
N THR A 528 -0.48 30.93 15.92
CA THR A 528 -0.03 30.39 14.64
C THR A 528 -0.42 28.94 14.41
N THR A 529 -0.72 28.18 15.49
CA THR A 529 -1.04 26.75 15.36
C THR A 529 -2.49 26.56 14.95
N VAL A 530 -2.69 25.88 13.83
CA VAL A 530 -4.01 25.41 13.40
C VAL A 530 -4.38 24.19 14.23
N LEU A 531 -5.57 24.17 14.78
CA LEU A 531 -6.09 23.06 15.58
C LEU A 531 -7.28 22.41 14.88
N GLU A 532 -7.33 21.10 14.89
CA GLU A 532 -8.49 20.31 14.49
C GLU A 532 -9.29 19.85 15.73
N THR A 533 -10.61 19.82 15.62
CA THR A 533 -11.49 19.36 16.70
C THR A 533 -11.55 17.83 16.69
N VAL A 534 -11.10 17.21 17.77
CA VAL A 534 -11.17 15.75 18.00
C VAL A 534 -12.55 15.37 18.52
N SER A 535 -13.06 16.11 19.51
CA SER A 535 -14.37 15.87 20.11
C SER A 535 -14.91 17.13 20.78
N THR A 536 -16.21 17.37 20.66
CA THR A 536 -16.94 18.38 21.44
C THR A 536 -17.65 17.79 22.67
N LYS A 537 -17.44 16.48 22.92
CA LYS A 537 -18.10 15.72 24.00
C LYS A 537 -17.09 15.01 24.87
N ALA A 538 -15.88 15.57 25.00
CA ALA A 538 -14.89 15.02 25.91
C ALA A 538 -15.24 15.32 27.37
N THR A 539 -14.73 14.49 28.26
CA THR A 539 -14.83 14.65 29.72
C THR A 539 -13.42 14.75 30.29
N PHE A 540 -13.18 15.80 31.04
CA PHE A 540 -11.93 16.01 31.77
C PHE A 540 -12.20 15.92 33.27
N THR A 541 -11.51 15.03 33.96
CA THR A 541 -11.61 14.83 35.40
C THR A 541 -10.25 15.09 36.03
N THR A 542 -10.22 15.81 37.17
CA THR A 542 -8.98 16.12 37.87
C THR A 542 -9.19 16.27 39.37
N ASP A 543 -8.23 15.79 40.12
CA ASP A 543 -8.12 15.95 41.61
C ASP A 543 -7.20 17.11 42.02
N LEU A 544 -6.83 18.01 41.07
CA LEU A 544 -5.96 19.16 41.33
C LEU A 544 -6.39 20.04 42.51
N PHE A 545 -7.67 20.13 42.77
CA PHE A 545 -8.27 20.97 43.81
C PHE A 545 -8.64 20.15 45.06
N LEU A 546 -8.42 18.85 45.07
CA LEU A 546 -8.90 17.97 46.13
C LEU A 546 -8.18 18.21 47.48
N ALA A 547 -6.87 18.34 47.43
CA ALA A 547 -6.05 18.45 48.63
C ALA A 547 -6.25 19.78 49.39
N PHE A 548 -6.63 20.85 48.69
CA PHE A 548 -6.72 22.19 49.26
C PHE A 548 -8.17 22.62 49.46
N ASP A 549 -9.03 22.34 48.52
CA ASP A 549 -10.41 22.79 48.48
C ASP A 549 -11.42 21.65 48.67
N GLY A 550 -10.96 20.42 48.77
CA GLY A 550 -11.84 19.26 48.88
C GLY A 550 -12.65 18.97 47.62
N LEU A 551 -12.24 19.55 46.48
CA LEU A 551 -12.97 19.48 45.22
C LEU A 551 -12.34 18.52 44.22
N ASP A 552 -13.03 17.44 43.94
CA ASP A 552 -12.79 16.58 42.80
C ASP A 552 -13.60 17.09 41.60
N LEU A 553 -12.92 17.55 40.56
CA LEU A 553 -13.54 18.31 39.48
C LEU A 553 -13.72 17.45 38.23
N THR A 554 -14.96 17.36 37.76
CA THR A 554 -15.30 16.78 36.48
C THR A 554 -15.95 17.80 35.57
N LEU A 555 -15.35 18.03 34.41
CA LEU A 555 -15.82 18.94 33.37
C LEU A 555 -16.31 18.13 32.17
N SER A 556 -17.60 18.30 31.82
CA SER A 556 -18.22 17.61 30.69
C SER A 556 -19.46 18.39 30.24
N PRO A 557 -19.63 18.66 28.92
CA PRO A 557 -18.67 18.38 27.86
C PRO A 557 -17.56 19.44 27.79
N VAL A 558 -16.35 19.00 27.43
CA VAL A 558 -15.26 19.89 27.03
C VAL A 558 -14.90 19.66 25.56
N THR A 559 -14.41 20.71 24.89
CA THR A 559 -13.94 20.59 23.51
C THR A 559 -12.47 20.20 23.50
N LEU A 560 -12.21 19.01 22.98
CA LEU A 560 -10.86 18.51 22.77
C LEU A 560 -10.43 18.82 21.34
N LYS A 561 -9.29 19.49 21.21
CA LYS A 561 -8.62 19.79 19.94
C LYS A 561 -7.28 19.08 19.87
N LYS A 562 -6.69 18.98 18.70
CA LYS A 562 -5.31 18.52 18.53
C LYS A 562 -4.61 19.26 17.39
N VAL A 563 -3.27 19.20 17.38
CA VAL A 563 -2.45 19.66 16.27
C VAL A 563 -2.51 18.60 15.15
N PRO A 564 -2.84 18.96 13.91
CA PRO A 564 -2.92 18.01 12.81
C PRO A 564 -1.61 17.23 12.62
N GLY A 565 -1.72 15.91 12.47
CA GLY A 565 -0.57 15.01 12.27
C GLY A 565 0.29 14.75 13.51
N MET A 566 -0.02 15.33 14.66
CA MET A 566 0.71 15.15 15.91
C MET A 566 -0.21 14.66 17.03
N ASP A 567 0.32 13.87 17.96
CA ASP A 567 -0.40 13.51 19.19
C ASP A 567 -0.19 14.59 20.26
N VAL A 568 -0.53 15.83 19.89
CA VAL A 568 -0.53 17.01 20.76
C VAL A 568 -1.97 17.46 20.93
N PHE A 569 -2.53 17.19 22.07
CA PHE A 569 -3.92 17.49 22.42
C PHE A 569 -4.01 18.82 23.16
N VAL A 570 -5.04 19.59 22.88
CA VAL A 570 -5.22 20.95 23.40
C VAL A 570 -6.62 21.11 23.97
N LEU A 571 -6.68 21.54 25.21
CA LEU A 571 -7.90 22.01 25.90
C LEU A 571 -7.74 23.51 26.13
N GLU A 572 -8.69 24.30 25.64
CA GLU A 572 -8.69 25.75 25.73
C GLU A 572 -9.70 26.18 26.78
N ASP A 573 -9.30 27.08 27.68
CA ASP A 573 -10.14 27.74 28.68
C ASP A 573 -11.04 26.77 29.50
N ILE A 574 -10.49 25.56 29.83
CA ILE A 574 -11.31 24.49 30.41
C ILE A 574 -11.89 24.79 31.79
N PHE A 575 -11.28 25.70 32.52
CA PHE A 575 -11.76 26.12 33.85
C PHE A 575 -12.62 27.36 33.82
N LYS A 576 -12.73 28.01 32.66
CA LYS A 576 -13.46 29.26 32.49
C LYS A 576 -14.97 29.08 32.73
N GLY A 577 -15.55 29.96 33.51
CA GLY A 577 -17.00 29.96 33.82
C GLY A 577 -17.44 28.79 34.72
N ASN A 578 -16.49 28.11 35.39
CA ASN A 578 -16.83 27.03 36.31
C ASN A 578 -17.34 27.62 37.66
N GLU A 579 -18.62 27.42 37.95
CA GLU A 579 -19.28 27.98 39.14
C GLU A 579 -18.63 27.49 40.45
N LYS A 580 -18.23 26.24 40.55
CA LYS A 580 -17.59 25.66 41.75
C LYS A 580 -16.25 26.30 42.03
N LEU A 581 -15.44 26.55 40.99
CA LEU A 581 -14.16 27.23 41.15
C LEU A 581 -14.35 28.70 41.51
N ALA A 582 -15.37 29.36 40.95
CA ALA A 582 -15.72 30.74 41.29
C ALA A 582 -16.20 30.85 42.73
N GLU A 583 -16.99 29.90 43.25
CA GLU A 583 -17.43 29.85 44.65
C GLU A 583 -16.22 29.71 45.64
N LEU A 584 -15.17 29.03 45.20
CA LEU A 584 -13.92 28.89 45.95
C LEU A 584 -13.00 30.12 45.82
N GLY A 585 -13.40 31.11 45.01
CA GLY A 585 -12.67 32.38 44.85
C GLY A 585 -11.64 32.38 43.73
N TYR A 586 -11.59 31.35 42.87
CA TYR A 586 -10.77 31.37 41.67
C TYR A 586 -11.34 32.31 40.63
N GLN A 587 -10.47 33.07 39.97
CA GLN A 587 -10.83 33.99 38.91
C GLN A 587 -10.60 33.33 37.55
N ASP A 588 -11.51 33.57 36.63
CA ASP A 588 -11.34 33.12 35.23
C ASP A 588 -10.18 33.84 34.57
N GLU A 589 -9.34 33.06 33.92
CA GLU A 589 -8.31 33.55 33.03
C GLU A 589 -8.55 33.02 31.61
N ALA A 590 -8.87 33.94 30.71
CA ALA A 590 -9.12 33.62 29.32
C ALA A 590 -7.79 33.45 28.53
N GLY A 591 -7.80 32.59 27.55
CA GLY A 591 -6.64 32.31 26.65
C GLY A 591 -5.60 31.43 27.30
N THR A 592 -6.03 30.56 28.22
CA THR A 592 -5.17 29.50 28.79
C THR A 592 -5.31 28.22 28.01
N PHE A 593 -4.19 27.51 27.88
CA PHE A 593 -4.12 26.28 27.10
C PHE A 593 -3.47 25.16 27.93
N LEU A 594 -4.17 24.06 28.05
CA LEU A 594 -3.62 22.81 28.57
C LEU A 594 -3.18 21.96 27.38
N THR A 595 -1.89 21.76 27.23
CA THR A 595 -1.30 20.98 26.12
C THR A 595 -0.84 19.64 26.63
N ILE A 596 -1.30 18.58 26.01
CA ILE A 596 -0.95 17.19 26.34
C ILE A 596 -0.18 16.63 25.15
N ILE A 597 1.07 16.25 25.37
CA ILE A 597 1.99 15.79 24.34
C ILE A 597 2.31 14.32 24.57
N ASP A 598 2.14 13.48 23.54
CA ASP A 598 2.55 12.08 23.59
C ASP A 598 4.08 11.95 23.49
N ALA A 599 4.67 11.34 24.52
CA ALA A 599 6.07 10.91 24.48
C ALA A 599 6.17 9.53 23.81
N ARG A 600 6.14 9.47 22.49
CA ARG A 600 6.02 8.25 21.64
C ARG A 600 6.94 7.09 22.03
N ASN A 601 8.09 7.35 22.59
CA ASN A 601 9.03 6.29 22.98
C ASN A 601 8.68 5.57 24.29
N ARG A 602 7.66 6.02 25.02
CA ARG A 602 7.35 5.50 26.37
C ARG A 602 5.89 5.07 26.54
N ASN A 603 5.04 5.19 25.52
CA ASN A 603 3.57 5.11 25.66
C ASN A 603 3.04 6.00 26.78
N ALA A 604 3.73 7.10 27.05
CA ALA A 604 3.46 7.98 28.15
C ALA A 604 3.08 9.37 27.63
N VAL A 605 2.14 9.99 28.29
CA VAL A 605 1.67 11.34 27.98
C VAL A 605 2.25 12.28 29.03
N GLU A 606 2.89 13.33 28.55
CA GLU A 606 3.41 14.41 29.38
C GLU A 606 2.46 15.60 29.28
N ILE A 607 1.89 16.03 30.39
CA ILE A 607 1.19 17.30 30.45
C ILE A 607 2.22 18.40 30.62
N ARG A 608 2.19 19.37 29.69
CA ARG A 608 3.03 20.56 29.74
C ARG A 608 2.15 21.78 29.67
N PHE A 609 2.41 22.70 30.56
CA PHE A 609 1.87 24.04 30.51
C PHE A 609 2.88 24.91 29.76
N ASP A 610 3.02 24.64 28.47
CA ASP A 610 4.12 25.17 27.69
C ASP A 610 3.95 26.63 27.35
N VAL A 611 2.69 27.10 27.22
CA VAL A 611 2.42 28.42 26.68
C VAL A 611 1.16 29.00 27.29
N ASN A 612 1.23 30.25 27.69
CA ASN A 612 0.04 31.08 27.80
C ASN A 612 -0.30 31.69 26.42
N ARG A 613 -1.35 32.49 26.34
CA ARG A 613 -1.78 33.17 25.10
C ARG A 613 -0.71 34.07 24.43
N PHE A 614 0.40 34.31 25.08
CA PHE A 614 1.51 35.12 24.57
C PHE A 614 2.67 34.26 24.05
N GLY A 615 2.53 32.95 24.03
CA GLY A 615 3.59 32.06 23.58
C GLY A 615 4.77 31.90 24.54
N ILE A 616 4.61 32.27 25.81
CA ILE A 616 5.66 32.21 26.82
C ILE A 616 5.51 30.91 27.60
N LYS A 617 6.60 30.17 27.71
CA LYS A 617 6.68 28.94 28.48
C LYS A 617 6.61 29.22 29.97
N GLN A 618 5.47 28.97 30.59
CA GLN A 618 5.20 29.23 32.00
C GLN A 618 4.29 28.16 32.59
N PRO A 619 4.25 28.00 33.92
CA PRO A 619 3.18 27.29 34.60
C PRO A 619 1.82 27.85 34.21
N GLN A 620 0.82 26.99 34.05
CA GLN A 620 -0.54 27.41 33.75
C GLN A 620 -1.14 28.21 34.90
N PHE A 621 -1.55 29.43 34.59
CA PHE A 621 -2.23 30.27 35.58
C PHE A 621 -3.73 29.95 35.59
N LEU A 622 -4.25 29.56 36.76
CA LEU A 622 -5.66 29.19 36.93
C LEU A 622 -6.53 30.36 37.43
N GLY A 623 -5.92 31.41 37.91
CA GLY A 623 -6.60 32.53 38.53
C GLY A 623 -6.11 32.81 39.95
N PHE A 624 -6.80 33.66 40.67
CA PHE A 624 -6.50 34.00 42.07
C PHE A 624 -7.54 33.38 42.97
N ASN A 625 -7.06 32.67 44.02
CA ASN A 625 -7.94 32.34 45.12
C ASN A 625 -8.11 33.58 46.01
N ARG A 626 -9.33 33.86 46.46
CA ARG A 626 -9.64 35.04 47.30
C ARG A 626 -8.89 35.06 48.62
N ASP A 627 -8.51 33.91 49.14
CA ASP A 627 -7.79 33.76 50.38
C ASP A 627 -6.26 33.91 50.22
N PHE A 628 -5.78 34.03 49.00
CA PHE A 628 -4.36 34.23 48.65
C PHE A 628 -4.17 35.51 47.82
N SER A 629 -3.14 36.25 48.15
CA SER A 629 -2.78 37.49 47.42
C SER A 629 -1.96 37.23 46.14
N PHE A 630 -1.82 36.01 45.71
CA PHE A 630 -1.04 35.58 44.54
C PHE A 630 -1.80 34.52 43.72
N GLY A 631 -1.44 34.42 42.46
CA GLY A 631 -2.08 33.47 41.56
C GLY A 631 -1.65 32.01 41.81
N CYS A 632 -2.58 31.11 41.56
CA CYS A 632 -2.30 29.65 41.57
C CYS A 632 -1.95 29.19 40.17
N HIS A 633 -0.98 28.30 40.10
CA HIS A 633 -0.47 27.74 38.87
C HIS A 633 -0.54 26.22 38.90
N VAL A 634 -0.74 25.64 37.73
CA VAL A 634 -0.60 24.21 37.51
C VAL A 634 0.58 23.98 36.61
N THR A 635 1.44 23.04 36.93
CA THR A 635 2.62 22.69 36.15
C THR A 635 2.91 21.20 36.25
N TYR A 636 3.72 20.69 35.33
CA TYR A 636 4.28 19.36 35.45
C TYR A 636 5.43 19.34 36.45
N TYR A 637 5.48 18.34 37.29
CA TYR A 637 6.54 18.23 38.28
C TYR A 637 7.85 17.70 37.66
N THR A 638 8.90 18.50 37.71
CA THR A 638 10.25 18.17 37.25
C THR A 638 11.23 17.99 38.36
N GLY A 639 10.78 17.54 39.55
CA GLY A 639 11.63 17.34 40.72
C GLY A 639 12.66 16.21 40.58
N ASP A 640 13.57 16.09 41.55
CA ASP A 640 14.79 15.28 41.50
C ASP A 640 14.59 13.76 41.34
N SER A 641 13.36 13.26 41.36
CA SER A 641 13.02 11.85 41.15
C SER A 641 11.78 11.70 40.27
N VAL A 642 11.96 11.75 38.94
CA VAL A 642 10.92 11.39 37.98
C VAL A 642 10.40 9.96 38.15
N GLU A 643 11.16 9.13 38.87
CA GLU A 643 10.82 7.73 39.18
C GLU A 643 9.67 7.60 40.17
N ASP A 644 9.41 8.61 40.99
CA ASP A 644 8.36 8.59 42.02
C ASP A 644 6.98 9.01 41.46
N TYR A 645 6.90 9.56 40.27
CA TYR A 645 5.67 10.03 39.62
C TYR A 645 5.46 9.34 38.27
N PRO A 646 4.49 8.43 38.18
CA PRO A 646 4.22 7.73 36.94
C PRO A 646 3.82 8.72 35.83
N LEU A 647 4.44 8.58 34.69
CA LEU A 647 4.07 9.30 33.48
C LEU A 647 2.63 8.94 33.08
N GLY A 648 1.96 9.84 32.39
CA GLY A 648 0.63 9.59 31.87
C GLY A 648 0.63 8.51 30.80
N VAL A 649 -0.56 7.97 30.54
CA VAL A 649 -0.81 6.93 29.55
C VAL A 649 -1.86 7.43 28.56
N TYR A 650 -1.55 7.35 27.27
CA TYR A 650 -2.50 7.55 26.19
C TYR A 650 -2.92 6.19 25.61
N ASP A 651 -4.19 5.85 25.77
CA ASP A 651 -4.81 4.70 25.13
C ASP A 651 -5.66 5.16 23.93
N ALA A 652 -5.09 5.04 22.75
CA ALA A 652 -5.76 5.43 21.51
C ALA A 652 -6.95 4.51 21.16
N LYS A 653 -7.02 3.30 21.71
CA LYS A 653 -8.13 2.37 21.47
C LYS A 653 -9.36 2.74 22.30
N GLU A 654 -9.12 3.20 23.52
CA GLU A 654 -10.17 3.58 24.45
C GLU A 654 -10.46 5.09 24.42
N ASN A 655 -9.71 5.88 23.65
CA ASN A 655 -9.78 7.34 23.63
C ASN A 655 -9.64 7.95 25.04
N THR A 656 -8.61 7.51 25.73
CA THR A 656 -8.38 7.92 27.12
C THR A 656 -6.95 8.39 27.29
N ILE A 657 -6.77 9.52 27.96
CA ILE A 657 -5.49 10.02 28.43
C ILE A 657 -5.56 10.11 29.95
N THR A 658 -4.61 9.49 30.64
CA THR A 658 -4.50 9.57 32.11
C THR A 658 -3.14 10.12 32.48
N VAL A 659 -3.08 11.13 33.31
CA VAL A 659 -1.85 11.73 33.78
C VAL A 659 -1.87 11.84 35.31
N GLY A 660 -0.80 11.41 35.94
CA GLY A 660 -0.72 11.34 37.41
C GLY A 660 0.47 12.08 38.00
N SER A 661 0.96 13.14 37.37
CA SER A 661 2.17 13.83 37.82
C SER A 661 2.05 15.34 37.81
N LEU A 662 0.85 15.87 37.99
CA LEU A 662 0.64 17.30 38.08
C LEU A 662 1.00 17.86 39.45
N VAL A 663 1.44 19.09 39.44
CA VAL A 663 1.74 19.85 40.65
C VAL A 663 0.84 21.07 40.70
N PHE A 664 0.13 21.22 41.80
CA PHE A 664 -0.68 22.38 42.11
C PHE A 664 0.07 23.30 43.05
N GLY A 665 0.22 24.54 42.72
CA GLY A 665 0.97 25.50 43.51
C GLY A 665 0.99 26.90 42.93
N ASN A 666 1.80 27.76 43.52
CA ASN A 666 2.10 29.08 42.97
C ASN A 666 3.60 29.20 42.63
N THR A 667 4.04 30.36 42.19
CA THR A 667 5.43 30.64 41.80
C THR A 667 6.46 30.42 42.93
N SER A 668 6.01 30.40 44.18
CA SER A 668 6.87 30.30 45.36
C SER A 668 6.65 29.05 46.20
N GLN A 669 5.51 28.37 46.03
CA GLN A 669 5.12 27.30 46.91
C GLN A 669 4.32 26.22 46.17
N VAL A 670 4.66 24.97 46.38
CA VAL A 670 3.93 23.79 45.89
C VAL A 670 2.92 23.37 46.97
N TYR A 671 1.66 23.29 46.60
CA TYR A 671 0.57 22.91 47.53
C TYR A 671 0.30 21.42 47.51
N ASP A 672 0.32 20.81 46.33
CA ASP A 672 0.12 19.38 46.14
C ASP A 672 0.99 18.82 45.02
N LYS A 673 1.29 17.51 45.10
CA LYS A 673 2.09 16.77 44.10
C LYS A 673 1.41 15.48 43.75
N GLY A 674 1.57 15.06 42.49
CA GLY A 674 1.04 13.80 42.02
C GLY A 674 -0.46 13.81 41.75
N CYS A 675 -1.03 15.00 41.56
CA CYS A 675 -2.42 15.16 41.17
C CYS A 675 -2.70 14.45 39.82
N LYS A 676 -3.89 13.89 39.69
CA LYS A 676 -4.30 13.11 38.52
C LYS A 676 -5.25 13.86 37.64
N CYS A 677 -5.12 13.64 36.33
CA CYS A 677 -6.08 14.06 35.35
C CYS A 677 -6.43 12.91 34.44
N THR A 678 -7.71 12.81 34.08
CA THR A 678 -8.18 11.85 33.08
C THR A 678 -9.01 12.59 32.04
N LEU A 679 -8.67 12.40 30.78
CA LEU A 679 -9.39 12.92 29.63
C LEU A 679 -9.94 11.75 28.82
N THR A 680 -11.23 11.73 28.62
CA THR A 680 -11.90 10.69 27.83
C THR A 680 -12.81 11.33 26.79
N TRP A 681 -12.96 10.70 25.62
CA TRP A 681 -13.91 11.14 24.62
C TRP A 681 -14.57 9.97 23.90
N PRO A 682 -15.82 10.14 23.40
CA PRO A 682 -16.51 9.08 22.68
C PRO A 682 -15.67 8.65 21.48
N LYS A 683 -15.61 7.33 21.25
CA LYS A 683 -15.13 6.82 19.97
C LYS A 683 -15.98 7.48 18.90
N SER A 684 -15.36 8.13 17.92
CA SER A 684 -16.10 8.57 16.76
C SER A 684 -16.89 7.36 16.30
N GLN A 685 -18.21 7.46 16.24
CA GLN A 685 -18.96 6.61 15.34
C GLN A 685 -18.40 6.99 13.98
N SER A 686 -17.37 6.31 13.52
CA SER A 686 -17.13 6.16 12.12
C SER A 686 -18.50 5.73 11.60
N ILE A 687 -19.12 6.54 10.77
CA ILE A 687 -19.99 6.01 9.71
C ILE A 687 -19.10 4.92 9.18
N SER A 688 -19.49 3.68 9.53
CA SER A 688 -18.56 2.57 9.46
C SER A 688 -18.07 2.49 8.03
N THR A 689 -16.79 2.74 7.81
CA THR A 689 -16.08 2.06 6.74
C THR A 689 -16.28 0.53 6.85
N GLU A 690 -16.92 0.01 7.89
CA GLU A 690 -17.49 -1.33 7.96
C GLU A 690 -18.64 -1.57 6.99
N ASP A 691 -19.42 -0.57 6.61
CA ASP A 691 -20.34 -0.72 5.49
C ASP A 691 -19.60 -0.68 4.14
N PHE A 692 -18.51 0.08 4.04
CA PHE A 692 -17.60 0.00 2.90
C PHE A 692 -16.70 -1.24 2.96
N SER A 693 -16.28 -1.71 4.15
CA SER A 693 -15.49 -2.93 4.29
C SER A 693 -16.34 -4.19 4.24
N LYS A 694 -17.63 -4.16 4.59
CA LYS A 694 -18.54 -5.29 4.38
C LYS A 694 -18.90 -5.46 2.91
N THR A 695 -18.91 -4.40 2.12
CA THR A 695 -18.94 -4.52 0.67
C THR A 695 -17.56 -4.87 0.08
N GLN A 696 -16.46 -4.45 0.69
CA GLN A 696 -15.11 -4.79 0.25
C GLN A 696 -14.56 -6.11 0.82
N SER A 697 -15.04 -6.61 1.96
CA SER A 697 -14.66 -7.94 2.50
C SER A 697 -15.43 -9.10 1.86
N ASN A 698 -16.37 -8.81 1.00
CA ASN A 698 -17.01 -9.79 0.14
C ASN A 698 -16.43 -9.83 -1.29
N TRP A 699 -15.30 -9.14 -1.52
CA TRP A 699 -14.59 -9.08 -2.80
C TRP A 699 -13.26 -9.80 -2.77
#